data_26305b887e5025d31bfad88547df41b1
#
_entry.id   26305b887e5025d31bfad88547df41b1
#
_cell.length_a   1.000
_cell.length_b   1.000
_cell.length_c   1.000
_cell.angle_alpha   90.00
_cell.angle_beta   90.00
_cell.angle_gamma   90.00
#
_symmetry.space_group_name_H-M   'P 1'
#
loop_
_entity.id
_entity.type
_entity.pdbx_description
1 polymer ?
#
loop_
_entity_poly.entity_id
_entity_poly.type
_entity_poly.pdbx_seq_one_letter_code
_entity_poly.pdbx_strand_id
1 'polypeptide(L)'
;MFGFRQVFDGRPGALTGDGAKTGHDAGRPGQTQAMVSGLAHVQPVWSCPRPEWLPSGTGPEEERSMLTPGEGLTEVIPAVRGTPSAVAPGPERPGEAAVACAEGLTQVIRAVGDAHGAMVALSPQPQRAMAAAREEGLTEVIPVVGGASRATAPPKPERPQEAPAGPGRYMVVGGTTAPLDNGLADSGFGYERYTRVAGPVVRPRSDQPYQVQYRGIHRNKREWAATRLIALALVALDARFIYWLIFQSQYPHLGGWLWQSGLHPALADGYILLRAGMAFGSIIMQLFLLTNVLTVSRACLVARDPIPVEPDPRLRVAFLTTIVPGKEPDEMAERTLRAAKAIVYGGQLDLWILDEGNSDEVKEMCKRLGVHHFSRKDRGHLELNTGTFAIKTKHGNHNRWLWEHAGDYDVVMFVDTDHVPLPVMAERLLGYFRDPDVAFVVAPQFYGNQDNRVTRWAESAQYLFHSVIQRAGNRRRCAMLVGTNAAVRTVAIRNGYVASITEDMATSLKIHTTKNEATGRRWRSVYTPDLVAVGEGPSSWTEFFGQQTRWSAGTFDAALRQVWRVAFKLRPGALLHYLLMLTYYPSVAIGWIMGIAISACYLGFGISSLRTNEGWWLTYYVDVAVMQYLLYRFMRRHNVSPHEPTGSSGLSGMLVSALTAPIYARSLIKVMFGRKLSFNVTAKGSSASPDRLWTFRYSLMWAIVPIAILAAAITRHRPYPMMMAWTAVILTVCLAPIGIWAFDRAVGARRSRKSAYHAAKTRT
;
A
#
# COMPACT_ATOMS: atom_id res chain seq x y z
N MET A 1 -4.24 -34.93 -11.44
CA MET A 1 -4.43 -36.38 -11.28
C MET A 1 -3.34 -36.88 -10.36
N PHE A 2 -3.69 -37.16 -9.14
CA PHE A 2 -3.23 -38.20 -8.25
C PHE A 2 -3.96 -37.98 -6.93
N GLY A 3 -4.82 -38.94 -6.61
CA GLY A 3 -5.61 -38.93 -5.41
C GLY A 3 -4.81 -39.49 -4.21
N PHE A 4 -5.12 -38.96 -3.05
CA PHE A 4 -4.93 -39.67 -1.78
C PHE A 4 -6.17 -39.49 -0.93
N ARG A 5 -6.70 -40.65 -0.53
CA ARG A 5 -7.90 -40.88 0.28
C ARG A 5 -7.64 -40.55 1.76
N GLN A 6 -8.75 -40.13 2.36
CA GLN A 6 -9.13 -40.13 3.76
C GLN A 6 -8.45 -41.21 4.65
N VAL A 7 -8.26 -40.84 5.93
CA VAL A 7 -8.62 -41.64 7.11
C VAL A 7 -8.52 -40.78 8.39
N PHE A 8 -9.55 -40.88 9.21
CA PHE A 8 -9.77 -40.77 10.66
C PHE A 8 -10.63 -39.63 11.19
N ASP A 9 -11.81 -40.08 11.52
CA ASP A 9 -12.74 -39.61 12.55
C ASP A 9 -12.16 -39.71 13.96
N GLY A 10 -12.69 -38.86 14.86
CA GLY A 10 -12.43 -38.98 16.30
C GLY A 10 -13.05 -37.87 17.12
N ARG A 11 -14.32 -37.98 17.49
CA ARG A 11 -14.90 -37.22 18.61
C ARG A 11 -14.53 -37.87 19.94
N PRO A 12 -14.47 -37.09 21.04
CA PRO A 12 -14.89 -37.57 22.33
C PRO A 12 -15.84 -36.64 23.08
N GLY A 13 -16.68 -37.25 23.75
CA GLY A 13 -17.62 -37.19 24.79
C GLY A 13 -17.34 -36.30 26.00
N ALA A 14 -18.46 -35.90 26.58
CA ALA A 14 -18.63 -35.14 27.80
C ALA A 14 -18.35 -36.00 29.06
N LEU A 15 -17.98 -35.32 30.16
CA LEU A 15 -18.33 -35.71 31.53
C LEU A 15 -18.36 -34.49 32.46
N THR A 16 -19.39 -34.50 33.26
CA THR A 16 -19.92 -33.66 34.32
C THR A 16 -19.13 -33.73 35.63
N GLY A 17 -19.29 -32.71 36.49
CA GLY A 17 -19.06 -32.87 37.95
C GLY A 17 -18.81 -31.59 38.73
N ASP A 18 -19.85 -31.11 39.36
CA ASP A 18 -20.18 -30.50 40.67
C ASP A 18 -19.06 -30.10 41.66
N GLY A 19 -19.39 -28.99 42.40
CA GLY A 19 -19.02 -28.82 43.82
C GLY A 19 -18.58 -27.43 44.26
N ALA A 20 -19.41 -26.60 44.65
CA ALA A 20 -19.88 -25.91 45.83
C ALA A 20 -18.87 -25.36 46.88
N LYS A 21 -19.18 -24.09 47.29
CA LYS A 21 -19.23 -23.47 48.63
C LYS A 21 -18.14 -22.53 49.12
N THR A 22 -18.60 -21.32 49.44
CA THR A 22 -18.49 -20.45 50.68
C THR A 22 -17.09 -19.89 51.01
N GLY A 23 -16.93 -18.65 51.45
CA GLY A 23 -17.69 -17.59 52.07
C GLY A 23 -16.74 -16.54 52.65
N HIS A 24 -17.28 -15.36 52.95
CA HIS A 24 -16.90 -14.30 53.95
C HIS A 24 -15.45 -13.79 54.02
N ASP A 25 -15.09 -12.51 54.25
CA ASP A 25 -15.70 -11.38 54.96
C ASP A 25 -14.84 -10.09 54.78
N ALA A 26 -15.50 -9.00 54.85
CA ALA A 26 -15.28 -7.64 55.41
C ALA A 26 -13.86 -7.02 55.59
N GLY A 27 -13.81 -5.71 55.30
CA GLY A 27 -12.92 -4.77 55.95
C GLY A 27 -12.57 -3.47 55.17
N ARG A 28 -13.31 -2.37 55.44
CA ARG A 28 -12.95 -0.96 55.22
C ARG A 28 -12.37 -0.39 56.54
N PRO A 29 -11.93 0.91 56.66
CA PRO A 29 -11.43 1.92 55.75
C PRO A 29 -10.16 2.67 56.31
N GLY A 30 -9.69 3.68 55.57
CA GLY A 30 -8.73 4.64 56.13
C GLY A 30 -8.39 5.80 55.19
N GLN A 31 -8.99 6.95 55.47
CA GLN A 31 -8.65 8.28 54.90
C GLN A 31 -7.27 8.75 55.34
N THR A 32 -6.60 9.56 54.51
CA THR A 32 -5.94 10.80 54.94
C THR A 32 -5.67 11.76 53.78
N GLN A 33 -5.96 13.02 54.10
CA GLN A 33 -5.88 14.24 53.29
C GLN A 33 -4.45 14.84 53.22
N ALA A 34 -4.37 15.81 52.28
CA ALA A 34 -3.56 17.03 52.22
C ALA A 34 -2.15 16.90 51.64
N MET A 35 -1.63 17.78 50.82
CA MET A 35 -1.67 19.25 50.78
C MET A 35 -1.16 19.76 49.41
N VAL A 36 -1.66 20.93 49.09
CA VAL A 36 -1.41 21.86 48.01
C VAL A 36 0.03 22.43 48.04
N SER A 37 0.64 22.58 46.85
CA SER A 37 1.38 23.81 46.51
C SER A 37 1.71 23.92 45.05
N GLY A 38 1.34 25.01 44.49
CA GLY A 38 1.35 25.64 43.24
C GLY A 38 2.69 25.61 42.44
N LEU A 39 2.52 25.53 41.16
CA LEU A 39 3.51 26.03 40.20
C LEU A 39 2.76 26.63 38.99
N ALA A 40 3.26 27.80 38.63
CA ALA A 40 2.72 28.75 37.70
C ALA A 40 2.43 28.24 36.30
N HIS A 41 1.30 28.67 35.73
CA HIS A 41 0.99 28.64 34.30
C HIS A 41 2.01 29.47 33.52
N VAL A 42 2.73 28.79 32.61
CA VAL A 42 3.33 29.41 31.43
C VAL A 42 2.62 28.80 30.22
N GLN A 43 1.68 29.55 29.66
CA GLN A 43 1.13 29.25 28.35
C GLN A 43 2.15 29.59 27.27
N PRO A 44 2.48 28.70 26.34
CA PRO A 44 3.16 29.08 25.11
C PRO A 44 2.11 29.58 24.13
N VAL A 45 2.10 30.90 23.90
CA VAL A 45 1.41 31.51 22.76
C VAL A 45 2.16 31.13 21.50
N TRP A 46 1.64 30.19 20.74
CA TRP A 46 2.12 29.87 19.41
C TRP A 46 1.23 30.55 18.38
N SER A 47 1.64 31.75 17.92
CA SER A 47 1.15 32.33 16.67
C SER A 47 1.76 31.57 15.50
N CYS A 48 0.97 30.85 14.72
CA CYS A 48 1.40 30.26 13.45
C CYS A 48 1.72 31.38 12.45
N PRO A 49 2.94 31.45 11.88
CA PRO A 49 3.22 32.31 10.75
C PRO A 49 2.51 31.78 9.49
N ARG A 50 1.92 32.67 8.72
CA ARG A 50 1.34 32.37 7.40
C ARG A 50 2.41 31.81 6.44
N PRO A 51 2.07 30.85 5.57
CA PRO A 51 3.01 30.34 4.57
C PRO A 51 3.43 31.44 3.57
N GLU A 52 4.72 31.55 3.28
CA GLU A 52 5.39 32.57 2.45
C GLU A 52 5.08 32.54 0.93
N TRP A 53 4.01 31.89 0.48
CA TRP A 53 3.71 31.75 -0.94
C TRP A 53 2.46 32.51 -1.43
N LEU A 54 2.00 33.49 -0.66
CA LEU A 54 0.92 34.42 -1.10
C LEU A 54 1.52 35.77 -1.47
N PRO A 55 1.22 36.30 -2.68
CA PRO A 55 1.55 37.69 -3.02
C PRO A 55 0.70 38.64 -2.18
N SER A 56 1.34 39.65 -1.61
CA SER A 56 0.73 40.76 -0.88
C SER A 56 -0.07 41.64 -1.87
N GLY A 57 -1.38 41.52 -1.80
CA GLY A 57 -2.27 42.44 -2.53
C GLY A 57 -2.82 43.51 -1.57
N THR A 58 -2.36 44.72 -1.73
CA THR A 58 -2.94 45.93 -1.15
C THR A 58 -4.22 46.30 -1.91
N GLY A 59 -5.32 46.48 -1.15
CA GLY A 59 -6.54 47.03 -1.70
C GLY A 59 -6.49 48.55 -2.00
N PRO A 60 -7.49 49.10 -2.63
CA PRO A 60 -8.33 50.08 -1.96
C PRO A 60 -9.86 49.89 -2.14
N GLU A 61 -10.57 50.47 -1.22
CA GLU A 61 -12.02 50.62 -1.11
C GLU A 61 -12.58 51.58 -2.14
N GLU A 62 -13.97 51.56 -2.20
CA GLU A 62 -14.92 52.51 -2.89
C GLU A 62 -15.24 52.10 -4.33
N GLU A 63 -16.49 52.00 -4.79
CA GLU A 63 -17.75 52.70 -4.50
C GLU A 63 -18.96 51.92 -5.04
N ARG A 64 -20.11 52.10 -4.39
CA ARG A 64 -21.44 51.64 -4.84
C ARG A 64 -21.91 52.37 -6.07
N SER A 65 -22.56 51.71 -7.02
CA SER A 65 -23.87 52.17 -7.48
C SER A 65 -24.56 51.17 -8.43
N MET A 66 -25.83 51.04 -8.22
CA MET A 66 -26.94 50.41 -8.93
C MET A 66 -26.88 50.44 -10.45
N LEU A 67 -27.37 49.40 -11.11
CA LEU A 67 -28.58 49.39 -11.96
C LEU A 67 -28.73 48.04 -12.70
N THR A 68 -29.94 47.55 -12.73
CA THR A 68 -30.48 46.37 -13.43
C THR A 68 -30.94 46.72 -14.88
N PRO A 69 -31.64 45.80 -15.60
CA PRO A 69 -31.10 44.86 -16.57
C PRO A 69 -31.66 45.11 -18.00
N GLY A 70 -31.16 44.41 -19.01
CA GLY A 70 -31.84 44.45 -20.33
C GLY A 70 -31.05 43.78 -21.47
N GLU A 71 -31.60 42.65 -21.88
CA GLU A 71 -31.77 42.19 -23.27
C GLU A 71 -30.61 42.19 -24.29
N GLY A 72 -30.27 41.03 -24.77
CA GLY A 72 -30.38 40.60 -26.17
C GLY A 72 -29.33 41.12 -27.16
N LEU A 73 -28.67 40.23 -27.79
CA LEU A 73 -28.59 40.05 -29.24
C LEU A 73 -27.27 39.43 -29.68
N THR A 74 -27.39 38.37 -30.43
CA THR A 74 -26.53 37.81 -31.48
C THR A 74 -25.69 38.84 -32.25
N GLU A 75 -24.43 38.55 -32.54
CA GLU A 75 -23.89 38.50 -33.91
C GLU A 75 -22.34 38.39 -33.96
N VAL A 76 -21.90 37.44 -34.77
CA VAL A 76 -20.97 37.54 -35.93
C VAL A 76 -19.48 37.78 -35.70
N ILE A 77 -18.76 36.75 -36.10
CA ILE A 77 -17.31 36.71 -36.39
C ILE A 77 -16.98 37.60 -37.59
N PRO A 78 -15.83 38.23 -37.63
CA PRO A 78 -15.09 38.30 -38.88
C PRO A 78 -13.67 37.73 -38.82
N ALA A 79 -13.35 36.92 -39.80
CA ALA A 79 -12.03 36.52 -40.19
C ALA A 79 -11.22 37.68 -40.78
N VAL A 80 -9.95 37.80 -40.41
CA VAL A 80 -8.99 38.57 -41.16
C VAL A 80 -7.80 37.72 -41.52
N ARG A 81 -7.59 37.58 -42.82
CA ARG A 81 -6.41 37.05 -43.50
C ARG A 81 -5.24 38.03 -43.40
N GLY A 82 -4.02 37.46 -43.36
CA GLY A 82 -2.80 38.21 -43.63
C GLY A 82 -1.57 37.37 -43.44
N THR A 83 -1.08 36.75 -44.51
CA THR A 83 0.28 36.21 -44.64
C THR A 83 1.26 37.35 -44.89
N PRO A 84 2.56 37.20 -44.49
CA PRO A 84 3.52 37.01 -45.54
C PRO A 84 4.58 35.90 -45.26
N SER A 85 5.05 35.39 -46.39
CA SER A 85 6.15 34.49 -46.65
C SER A 85 7.43 34.75 -45.86
N ALA A 86 8.05 33.68 -45.39
CA ALA A 86 9.51 33.58 -45.22
C ALA A 86 9.98 32.15 -45.56
N VAL A 87 10.82 32.08 -46.52
CA VAL A 87 11.76 31.14 -47.05
C VAL A 87 12.14 29.98 -46.12
N ALA A 88 11.98 28.76 -46.64
CA ALA A 88 12.51 27.54 -46.09
C ALA A 88 14.01 27.38 -46.42
N PRO A 89 14.87 26.93 -45.51
CA PRO A 89 16.14 26.29 -45.85
C PRO A 89 15.97 24.78 -46.01
N GLY A 90 16.69 24.21 -46.95
CA GLY A 90 16.64 22.85 -47.40
C GLY A 90 17.21 21.83 -46.38
N PRO A 91 17.17 20.52 -46.72
CA PRO A 91 17.37 19.44 -45.76
C PRO A 91 18.86 19.23 -45.42
N GLU A 92 19.19 19.38 -44.16
CA GLU A 92 20.48 18.94 -43.63
C GLU A 92 20.49 17.42 -43.40
N ARG A 93 21.64 16.81 -43.72
CA ARG A 93 21.88 15.37 -43.73
C ARG A 93 21.92 14.79 -42.33
N PRO A 94 21.41 13.58 -42.05
CA PRO A 94 21.35 12.98 -40.72
C PRO A 94 22.67 12.32 -40.28
N GLY A 95 23.77 13.08 -40.28
CA GLY A 95 25.08 12.58 -39.88
C GLY A 95 25.70 13.25 -38.65
N GLU A 96 25.38 14.48 -38.39
CA GLU A 96 26.09 15.28 -37.37
C GLU A 96 25.50 15.19 -35.96
N ALA A 97 24.21 14.88 -35.82
CA ALA A 97 23.59 14.71 -34.49
C ALA A 97 24.04 13.41 -33.76
N ALA A 98 24.50 12.39 -34.50
CA ALA A 98 24.97 11.15 -33.91
C ALA A 98 26.41 11.27 -33.37
N VAL A 99 27.23 12.15 -33.96
CA VAL A 99 28.63 12.38 -33.52
C VAL A 99 28.66 13.23 -32.25
N ALA A 100 27.80 14.22 -32.13
CA ALA A 100 27.72 15.06 -30.91
C ALA A 100 27.23 14.30 -29.66
N CYS A 101 26.34 13.31 -29.84
CA CYS A 101 25.95 12.43 -28.73
C CYS A 101 27.04 11.44 -28.31
N ALA A 102 27.87 10.98 -29.25
CA ALA A 102 28.97 10.06 -28.95
C ALA A 102 30.12 10.78 -28.21
N GLU A 103 30.41 12.03 -28.57
CA GLU A 103 31.44 12.83 -27.89
C GLU A 103 31.02 13.23 -26.49
N GLY A 104 29.74 13.60 -26.26
CA GLY A 104 29.20 13.88 -24.93
C GLY A 104 29.28 12.68 -23.97
N LEU A 105 29.02 11.47 -24.46
CA LEU A 105 29.11 10.26 -23.67
C LEU A 105 30.57 9.90 -23.33
N THR A 106 31.51 10.17 -24.25
CA THR A 106 32.94 9.94 -24.05
C THR A 106 33.54 10.91 -23.04
N GLN A 107 33.08 12.17 -22.98
CA GLN A 107 33.51 13.13 -21.97
C GLN A 107 32.96 12.77 -20.58
N VAL A 108 31.73 12.29 -20.47
CA VAL A 108 31.16 11.83 -19.18
C VAL A 108 31.90 10.58 -18.67
N ILE A 109 32.30 9.66 -19.55
CA ILE A 109 33.06 8.47 -19.16
C ILE A 109 34.49 8.85 -18.72
N ARG A 110 35.14 9.84 -19.36
CA ARG A 110 36.45 10.35 -18.92
C ARG A 110 36.35 11.08 -17.58
N ALA A 111 35.34 11.92 -17.35
CA ALA A 111 35.16 12.60 -16.08
C ALA A 111 34.88 11.64 -14.90
N VAL A 112 34.23 10.50 -15.16
CA VAL A 112 34.03 9.44 -14.14
C VAL A 112 35.31 8.63 -13.92
N GLY A 113 36.11 8.43 -14.94
CA GLY A 113 37.43 7.77 -14.85
C GLY A 113 38.44 8.58 -14.03
N ASP A 114 38.52 9.88 -14.29
CA ASP A 114 39.42 10.80 -13.59
C ASP A 114 39.03 11.03 -12.12
N ALA A 115 37.74 11.00 -11.80
CA ALA A 115 37.23 11.03 -10.41
C ALA A 115 37.60 9.74 -9.63
N HIS A 116 37.67 8.58 -10.30
CA HIS A 116 38.11 7.33 -9.66
C HIS A 116 39.63 7.26 -9.46
N GLY A 117 40.42 7.85 -10.36
CA GLY A 117 41.87 7.97 -10.22
C GLY A 117 42.30 8.90 -9.09
N ALA A 118 41.55 9.98 -8.84
CA ALA A 118 41.84 10.92 -7.76
C ALA A 118 41.52 10.37 -6.34
N MET A 119 40.63 9.38 -6.24
CA MET A 119 40.29 8.74 -4.95
C MET A 119 41.23 7.63 -4.51
N VAL A 120 42.12 7.15 -5.38
CA VAL A 120 43.11 6.09 -5.07
C VAL A 120 44.44 6.68 -4.57
N ALA A 121 44.69 8.00 -4.70
CA ALA A 121 45.94 8.67 -4.33
C ALA A 121 45.98 9.29 -2.89
N LEU A 122 44.92 9.12 -2.08
CA LEU A 122 44.88 9.58 -0.70
C LEU A 122 44.72 8.40 0.28
N SER A 123 45.82 7.72 0.51
CA SER A 123 46.10 6.84 1.65
C SER A 123 47.59 6.89 1.94
N PRO A 124 48.13 6.73 3.11
CA PRO A 124 47.58 6.32 4.40
C PRO A 124 48.04 7.17 5.58
N GLN A 125 47.22 7.48 6.52
CA GLN A 125 47.61 7.52 7.94
C GLN A 125 46.40 7.91 8.81
N PRO A 126 45.90 6.99 9.60
CA PRO A 126 45.79 7.21 11.02
C PRO A 126 46.01 5.92 11.83
N GLN A 127 47.18 5.32 11.76
CA GLN A 127 47.55 4.23 12.68
C GLN A 127 48.62 4.61 13.67
N ARG A 128 49.13 5.85 13.66
CA ARG A 128 50.13 6.34 14.66
C ARG A 128 49.53 7.18 15.77
N ALA A 129 48.26 7.58 15.73
CA ALA A 129 47.66 8.38 16.81
C ALA A 129 47.02 7.54 17.95
N MET A 130 46.88 6.23 17.79
CA MET A 130 46.36 5.35 18.85
C MET A 130 47.41 4.58 19.64
N ALA A 131 48.69 4.70 19.28
CA ALA A 131 49.80 4.09 20.05
C ALA A 131 50.43 5.03 21.07
N ALA A 132 50.20 6.34 21.00
CA ALA A 132 50.77 7.32 21.92
C ALA A 132 49.91 7.65 23.16
N ALA A 133 48.70 7.11 23.27
CA ALA A 133 47.79 7.33 24.40
C ALA A 133 47.81 6.18 25.43
N ARG A 134 48.82 5.29 25.37
CA ARG A 134 48.94 4.12 26.25
C ARG A 134 50.11 4.15 27.23
N GLU A 135 50.83 5.24 27.31
CA GLU A 135 52.03 5.36 28.19
C GLU A 135 51.99 6.53 29.21
N GLU A 136 50.82 6.99 29.63
CA GLU A 136 50.74 7.79 30.85
C GLU A 136 49.82 7.11 31.85
N GLY A 137 50.49 6.43 32.80
CA GLY A 137 49.89 5.76 33.92
C GLY A 137 49.33 6.75 34.93
N LEU A 138 48.11 6.54 35.35
CA LEU A 138 47.60 7.02 36.63
C LEU A 138 46.96 5.80 37.32
N THR A 139 47.77 5.26 38.25
CA THR A 139 47.36 4.34 39.29
C THR A 139 46.62 5.12 40.36
N GLU A 140 45.34 4.87 40.52
CA GLU A 140 44.64 5.12 41.78
C GLU A 140 44.17 3.81 42.41
N VAL A 141 44.67 3.55 43.59
CA VAL A 141 44.46 2.40 44.45
C VAL A 141 43.13 2.56 45.17
N ILE A 142 42.26 1.60 45.03
CA ILE A 142 41.08 1.44 45.90
C ILE A 142 41.23 0.09 46.65
N PRO A 143 41.04 0.06 47.97
CA PRO A 143 41.42 -1.08 48.80
C PRO A 143 40.41 -2.23 48.69
N VAL A 144 40.95 -3.44 48.63
CA VAL A 144 40.25 -4.72 48.73
C VAL A 144 39.80 -4.92 50.19
N VAL A 145 38.50 -5.01 50.41
CA VAL A 145 37.92 -5.60 51.60
C VAL A 145 37.29 -6.95 51.21
N GLY A 146 37.89 -8.01 51.71
CA GLY A 146 37.38 -9.38 51.50
C GLY A 146 36.12 -9.66 52.30
N GLY A 147 35.27 -10.49 51.76
CA GLY A 147 34.10 -11.02 52.40
C GLY A 147 33.32 -11.92 51.45
N ALA A 148 33.64 -13.21 51.43
CA ALA A 148 32.89 -14.23 50.69
C ALA A 148 31.50 -14.38 51.32
N SER A 149 30.45 -14.07 50.58
CA SER A 149 29.14 -14.61 50.86
C SER A 149 28.48 -15.02 49.53
N ARG A 150 28.15 -16.29 49.44
CA ARG A 150 27.42 -16.92 48.36
C ARG A 150 26.07 -16.19 48.18
N ALA A 151 25.95 -15.34 47.19
CA ALA A 151 24.65 -14.80 46.76
C ALA A 151 23.97 -15.83 45.81
N THR A 152 22.89 -16.38 46.27
CA THR A 152 21.93 -17.16 45.52
C THR A 152 21.39 -16.34 44.38
N ALA A 153 21.31 -16.94 43.18
CA ALA A 153 20.75 -16.34 41.98
C ALA A 153 19.32 -15.81 42.21
N PRO A 154 18.95 -14.65 41.67
CA PRO A 154 17.59 -14.16 41.78
C PRO A 154 16.62 -15.11 41.07
N PRO A 155 15.39 -15.31 41.58
CA PRO A 155 14.42 -16.20 40.99
C PRO A 155 14.03 -15.68 39.62
N LYS A 156 13.89 -16.58 38.64
CA LYS A 156 13.31 -16.34 37.33
C LYS A 156 11.98 -15.61 37.53
N PRO A 157 11.69 -14.54 36.73
CA PRO A 157 10.37 -13.97 36.75
C PRO A 157 9.36 -15.02 36.29
N GLU A 158 8.41 -15.32 37.13
CA GLU A 158 7.25 -16.16 36.83
C GLU A 158 6.51 -15.55 35.61
N ARG A 159 6.12 -16.42 34.68
CA ARG A 159 5.22 -16.04 33.61
C ARG A 159 3.94 -15.50 34.24
N PRO A 160 3.43 -14.35 33.76
CA PRO A 160 2.10 -13.94 34.18
C PRO A 160 1.12 -15.06 33.81
N GLN A 161 0.42 -15.60 34.80
CA GLN A 161 -0.74 -16.45 34.60
C GLN A 161 -1.73 -15.68 33.73
N GLU A 162 -2.19 -16.32 32.65
CA GLU A 162 -3.32 -15.85 31.88
C GLU A 162 -4.54 -15.76 32.81
N ALA A 163 -4.93 -14.53 33.12
CA ALA A 163 -6.22 -14.28 33.77
C ALA A 163 -7.33 -14.75 32.83
N PRO A 164 -8.35 -15.47 33.31
CA PRO A 164 -9.47 -15.87 32.48
C PRO A 164 -10.15 -14.62 31.92
N ALA A 165 -10.43 -14.63 30.62
CA ALA A 165 -11.13 -13.58 29.91
C ALA A 165 -12.58 -13.46 30.46
N GLY A 166 -12.74 -12.62 31.45
CA GLY A 166 -14.06 -12.12 31.84
C GLY A 166 -14.53 -11.05 30.84
N PRO A 167 -15.84 -10.89 30.65
CA PRO A 167 -16.37 -9.91 29.72
C PRO A 167 -15.88 -8.50 30.13
N GLY A 168 -15.16 -7.84 29.21
CA GLY A 168 -14.58 -6.54 29.44
C GLY A 168 -15.66 -5.53 29.86
N ARG A 169 -15.53 -5.01 31.08
CA ARG A 169 -16.32 -3.87 31.54
C ARG A 169 -15.89 -2.66 30.72
N TYR A 170 -16.74 -2.24 29.81
CA TYR A 170 -16.63 -0.94 29.19
C TYR A 170 -17.05 0.11 30.21
N MET A 171 -16.16 1.05 30.51
CA MET A 171 -16.51 2.20 31.33
C MET A 171 -17.34 3.16 30.46
N VAL A 172 -18.65 3.20 30.69
CA VAL A 172 -19.57 4.14 30.06
C VAL A 172 -19.37 5.47 30.75
N VAL A 173 -18.76 6.44 30.06
CA VAL A 173 -18.78 7.84 30.47
C VAL A 173 -19.93 8.52 29.72
N GLY A 174 -20.98 8.90 30.42
CA GLY A 174 -22.13 9.60 29.87
C GLY A 174 -23.29 8.67 29.47
N GLY A 175 -24.24 8.51 30.38
CA GLY A 175 -25.37 7.59 30.26
C GLY A 175 -26.27 7.82 29.06
N THR A 176 -26.11 7.03 28.07
CA THR A 176 -27.13 6.51 27.16
C THR A 176 -26.58 5.22 26.54
N THR A 177 -27.10 4.10 27.03
CA THR A 177 -26.93 2.80 26.35
C THR A 177 -27.83 2.82 25.12
N ALA A 178 -27.31 3.38 24.00
CA ALA A 178 -27.83 3.06 22.70
C ALA A 178 -27.14 1.75 22.27
N PRO A 179 -27.89 0.74 21.77
CA PRO A 179 -27.23 -0.43 21.14
C PRO A 179 -26.35 0.06 20.02
N LEU A 180 -25.12 -0.50 19.95
CA LEU A 180 -24.17 -0.27 18.85
C LEU A 180 -24.74 -0.91 17.58
N ASP A 181 -25.72 -0.27 16.97
CA ASP A 181 -26.25 -0.63 15.65
C ASP A 181 -25.39 0.06 14.58
N ASN A 182 -24.17 -0.45 14.42
CA ASN A 182 -23.22 0.06 13.43
C ASN A 182 -23.21 -0.81 12.16
N GLY A 183 -24.19 -1.69 11.96
CA GLY A 183 -24.20 -2.62 10.83
C GLY A 183 -23.03 -3.64 10.82
N LEU A 184 -22.10 -3.54 11.80
CA LEU A 184 -21.02 -4.50 12.03
C LEU A 184 -21.42 -5.59 13.03
N ALA A 185 -22.35 -5.28 13.95
CA ALA A 185 -22.89 -6.26 14.91
C ALA A 185 -23.67 -7.37 14.22
N ASP A 186 -24.37 -7.07 13.13
CA ASP A 186 -25.14 -8.03 12.34
C ASP A 186 -24.29 -8.97 11.47
N SER A 187 -23.01 -8.67 11.30
CA SER A 187 -22.09 -9.54 10.54
C SER A 187 -21.78 -10.87 11.25
N GLY A 188 -22.13 -11.02 12.54
CA GLY A 188 -21.81 -12.20 13.35
C GLY A 188 -20.31 -12.45 13.52
N PHE A 189 -19.47 -11.48 13.12
CA PHE A 189 -18.03 -11.61 13.13
C PHE A 189 -17.39 -10.86 14.31
N GLY A 190 -16.71 -11.60 15.21
CA GLY A 190 -15.97 -11.02 16.33
C GLY A 190 -14.66 -10.37 15.90
N TYR A 191 -14.65 -9.04 15.70
CA TYR A 191 -13.45 -8.30 15.31
C TYR A 191 -12.46 -8.04 16.46
N GLU A 192 -12.82 -8.25 17.72
CA GLU A 192 -12.04 -7.88 18.91
C GLU A 192 -10.62 -8.49 18.90
N ARG A 193 -10.51 -9.72 18.44
CA ARG A 193 -9.21 -10.42 18.31
C ARG A 193 -8.25 -9.67 17.38
N TYR A 194 -8.77 -9.06 16.32
CA TYR A 194 -7.97 -8.41 15.27
C TYR A 194 -7.67 -6.94 15.58
N THR A 195 -8.38 -6.35 16.55
CA THR A 195 -8.09 -5.00 17.05
C THR A 195 -6.86 -4.98 17.97
N ARG A 196 -6.31 -6.14 18.33
CA ARG A 196 -5.21 -6.28 19.30
C ARG A 196 -4.05 -7.14 18.78
N VAL A 197 -3.86 -7.22 17.46
CA VAL A 197 -2.75 -7.97 16.84
C VAL A 197 -1.41 -7.43 17.30
N ALA A 198 -1.25 -6.11 17.45
CA ALA A 198 -0.06 -5.47 18.00
C ALA A 198 0.11 -5.72 19.52
N GLY A 199 -0.89 -6.27 20.19
CA GLY A 199 -0.90 -6.62 21.61
C GLY A 199 -1.59 -5.59 22.51
N PRO A 200 -1.46 -5.75 23.84
CA PRO A 200 -2.08 -4.87 24.80
C PRO A 200 -1.47 -3.46 24.76
N VAL A 201 -2.27 -2.48 25.13
CA VAL A 201 -1.82 -1.10 25.32
C VAL A 201 -1.02 -1.01 26.61
N VAL A 202 0.16 -0.39 26.53
CA VAL A 202 1.03 -0.15 27.68
C VAL A 202 0.97 1.31 28.11
N ARG A 203 1.19 1.58 29.40
CA ARG A 203 1.36 2.95 29.89
C ARG A 203 2.74 3.47 29.54
N PRO A 204 2.84 4.74 29.10
CA PRO A 204 4.15 5.34 28.84
C PRO A 204 4.90 5.51 30.16
N ARG A 205 6.23 5.36 30.12
CA ARG A 205 7.09 5.75 31.24
C ARG A 205 7.15 7.26 31.35
N SER A 206 7.00 7.80 32.54
CA SER A 206 6.97 9.25 32.78
C SER A 206 8.36 9.91 32.82
N ASP A 207 9.41 9.11 32.96
CA ASP A 207 10.79 9.55 33.21
C ASP A 207 11.60 9.85 31.95
N GLN A 208 11.11 9.50 30.77
CA GLN A 208 11.83 9.67 29.50
C GLN A 208 10.92 10.12 28.36
N PRO A 209 11.46 10.93 27.40
CA PRO A 209 10.75 11.22 26.17
C PRO A 209 10.35 9.93 25.44
N TYR A 210 9.09 9.80 25.12
CA TYR A 210 8.58 8.60 24.46
C TYR A 210 9.13 8.45 23.04
N GLN A 211 9.54 7.25 22.69
CA GLN A 211 9.85 6.82 21.32
C GLN A 211 9.14 5.52 21.05
N VAL A 212 8.56 5.39 19.83
CA VAL A 212 7.86 4.17 19.44
C VAL A 212 8.79 2.97 19.50
N GLN A 213 8.38 1.97 20.28
CA GLN A 213 9.05 0.70 20.43
C GLN A 213 8.43 -0.35 19.51
N TYR A 214 9.23 -1.31 19.05
CA TYR A 214 8.81 -2.33 18.10
C TYR A 214 9.24 -3.71 18.53
N ARG A 215 8.40 -4.69 18.31
CA ARG A 215 8.71 -6.13 18.44
C ARG A 215 8.71 -6.82 17.08
N GLY A 216 9.53 -7.85 16.90
CA GLY A 216 9.50 -8.73 15.72
C GLY A 216 8.18 -9.51 15.66
N ILE A 217 7.71 -9.81 14.44
CA ILE A 217 6.48 -10.58 14.26
C ILE A 217 6.66 -12.07 14.54
N HIS A 218 7.88 -12.60 14.46
CA HIS A 218 8.16 -14.01 14.69
C HIS A 218 7.97 -14.39 16.17
N ARG A 219 7.28 -15.49 16.43
CA ARG A 219 6.94 -15.93 17.78
C ARG A 219 8.16 -16.36 18.60
N ASN A 220 9.17 -16.93 17.92
CA ASN A 220 10.40 -17.42 18.55
C ASN A 220 11.58 -17.45 17.58
N LYS A 221 12.79 -17.71 18.13
CA LYS A 221 14.04 -17.78 17.35
C LYS A 221 14.03 -18.89 16.27
N ARG A 222 13.34 -20.01 16.51
CA ARG A 222 13.23 -21.13 15.55
C ARG A 222 12.41 -20.70 14.31
N GLU A 223 11.30 -20.03 14.52
CA GLU A 223 10.48 -19.52 13.44
C GLU A 223 11.22 -18.47 12.61
N TRP A 224 11.95 -17.56 13.27
CA TRP A 224 12.79 -16.58 12.58
C TRP A 224 13.91 -17.28 11.76
N ALA A 225 14.56 -18.31 12.33
CA ALA A 225 15.59 -19.07 11.64
C ALA A 225 15.02 -19.83 10.43
N ALA A 226 13.84 -20.44 10.56
CA ALA A 226 13.15 -21.10 9.46
C ALA A 226 12.79 -20.12 8.34
N THR A 227 12.23 -18.94 8.69
CA THR A 227 11.97 -17.86 7.72
C THR A 227 13.23 -17.45 6.98
N ARG A 228 14.34 -17.28 7.72
CA ARG A 228 15.65 -16.92 7.15
C ARG A 228 16.18 -17.99 6.20
N LEU A 229 16.07 -19.27 6.58
CA LEU A 229 16.51 -20.37 5.74
C LEU A 229 15.72 -20.42 4.42
N ILE A 230 14.39 -20.38 4.50
CA ILE A 230 13.52 -20.39 3.31
C ILE A 230 13.80 -19.18 2.42
N ALA A 231 13.95 -17.97 3.00
CA ALA A 231 14.23 -16.75 2.26
C ALA A 231 15.61 -16.78 1.58
N LEU A 232 16.64 -17.30 2.26
CA LEU A 232 17.98 -17.45 1.67
C LEU A 232 17.98 -18.50 0.56
N ALA A 233 17.30 -19.64 0.75
CA ALA A 233 17.16 -20.65 -0.28
C ALA A 233 16.44 -20.09 -1.52
N LEU A 234 15.36 -19.35 -1.33
CA LEU A 234 14.64 -18.68 -2.42
C LEU A 234 15.54 -17.72 -3.21
N VAL A 235 16.28 -16.84 -2.52
CA VAL A 235 17.20 -15.90 -3.16
C VAL A 235 18.33 -16.63 -3.89
N ALA A 236 18.86 -17.70 -3.30
CA ALA A 236 19.92 -18.50 -3.91
C ALA A 236 19.44 -19.22 -5.20
N LEU A 237 18.23 -19.80 -5.17
CA LEU A 237 17.63 -20.45 -6.33
C LEU A 237 17.36 -19.46 -7.47
N ASP A 238 16.85 -18.28 -7.15
CA ASP A 238 16.58 -17.22 -8.13
C ASP A 238 17.90 -16.67 -8.72
N ALA A 239 18.93 -16.44 -7.89
CA ALA A 239 20.27 -16.06 -8.35
C ALA A 239 20.89 -17.15 -9.24
N ARG A 240 20.72 -18.45 -8.90
CA ARG A 240 21.12 -19.58 -9.74
C ARG A 240 20.42 -19.55 -11.08
N PHE A 241 19.12 -19.27 -11.11
CA PHE A 241 18.36 -19.14 -12.35
C PHE A 241 18.87 -17.99 -13.22
N ILE A 242 19.13 -16.82 -12.64
CA ILE A 242 19.68 -15.66 -13.36
C ILE A 242 21.08 -15.98 -13.89
N TYR A 243 21.96 -16.60 -13.09
CA TYR A 243 23.29 -17.01 -13.53
C TYR A 243 23.21 -17.96 -14.73
N TRP A 244 22.36 -18.99 -14.64
CA TRP A 244 22.14 -19.91 -15.74
C TRP A 244 21.60 -19.18 -17.00
N LEU A 245 20.64 -18.28 -16.82
CA LEU A 245 20.03 -17.52 -17.91
C LEU A 245 21.06 -16.64 -18.64
N ILE A 246 21.95 -15.99 -17.90
CA ILE A 246 22.94 -15.06 -18.49
C ILE A 246 24.14 -15.81 -19.11
N PHE A 247 24.67 -16.81 -18.40
CA PHE A 247 25.96 -17.39 -18.74
C PHE A 247 25.89 -18.75 -19.43
N GLN A 248 24.82 -19.50 -19.26
CA GLN A 248 24.76 -20.88 -19.76
C GLN A 248 23.69 -21.10 -20.86
N SER A 249 22.58 -20.35 -20.80
CA SER A 249 21.46 -20.55 -21.72
C SER A 249 21.56 -19.75 -23.02
N GLN A 250 22.44 -18.75 -23.08
CA GLN A 250 22.54 -17.89 -24.26
C GLN A 250 23.25 -18.59 -25.43
N TYR A 251 22.80 -18.28 -26.63
CA TYR A 251 23.48 -18.76 -27.85
C TYR A 251 24.80 -18.00 -28.05
N PRO A 252 25.97 -18.68 -27.95
CA PRO A 252 27.28 -18.01 -28.05
C PRO A 252 27.63 -17.53 -29.45
N HIS A 253 26.98 -18.03 -30.51
CA HIS A 253 27.34 -17.77 -31.88
C HIS A 253 26.18 -17.28 -32.74
N LEU A 254 25.74 -16.04 -32.49
CA LEU A 254 24.69 -15.39 -33.28
C LEU A 254 25.09 -15.20 -34.77
N GLY A 255 26.37 -14.98 -35.06
CA GLY A 255 26.85 -14.71 -36.42
C GLY A 255 27.02 -15.94 -37.32
N GLY A 256 27.52 -17.07 -36.80
CA GLY A 256 27.85 -18.26 -37.62
C GLY A 256 26.62 -18.95 -38.21
N TRP A 257 25.50 -18.99 -37.51
CA TRP A 257 24.26 -19.62 -37.97
C TRP A 257 23.58 -18.85 -39.10
N LEU A 258 23.65 -17.51 -39.07
CA LEU A 258 23.05 -16.65 -40.10
C LEU A 258 23.77 -16.72 -41.43
N TRP A 259 25.07 -16.87 -41.38
CA TRP A 259 25.89 -17.10 -42.60
C TRP A 259 25.52 -18.42 -43.28
N GLN A 260 25.19 -19.44 -42.53
CA GLN A 260 24.80 -20.75 -43.04
C GLN A 260 23.34 -20.82 -43.54
N SER A 261 22.47 -19.88 -43.16
CA SER A 261 21.02 -19.90 -43.48
C SER A 261 20.67 -19.29 -44.83
N GLY A 262 21.61 -18.67 -45.55
CA GLY A 262 21.38 -18.04 -46.87
C GLY A 262 20.41 -16.84 -46.83
N LEU A 263 20.14 -16.27 -45.68
CA LEU A 263 19.27 -15.10 -45.53
C LEU A 263 19.92 -13.84 -46.10
N HIS A 264 19.10 -13.01 -46.76
CA HIS A 264 19.56 -11.69 -47.23
C HIS A 264 20.13 -10.89 -46.03
N PRO A 265 21.27 -10.15 -46.17
CA PRO A 265 21.92 -9.46 -45.06
C PRO A 265 21.01 -8.59 -44.21
N ALA A 266 20.09 -7.81 -44.80
CA ALA A 266 19.13 -6.97 -44.06
C ALA A 266 18.15 -7.78 -43.21
N LEU A 267 17.73 -8.98 -43.66
CA LEU A 267 16.89 -9.89 -42.89
C LEU A 267 17.68 -10.58 -41.79
N ALA A 268 18.97 -10.86 -42.06
CA ALA A 268 19.89 -11.42 -41.07
C ALA A 268 20.12 -10.46 -39.89
N ASP A 269 20.36 -9.18 -40.18
CA ASP A 269 20.50 -8.14 -39.13
C ASP A 269 19.23 -7.99 -38.29
N GLY A 270 18.06 -7.96 -38.92
CA GLY A 270 16.77 -7.92 -38.21
C GLY A 270 16.56 -9.14 -37.31
N TYR A 271 16.97 -10.32 -37.75
CA TYR A 271 16.86 -11.55 -36.96
C TYR A 271 17.83 -11.54 -35.77
N ILE A 272 19.06 -11.07 -35.92
CA ILE A 272 20.04 -10.89 -34.84
C ILE A 272 19.49 -9.94 -33.80
N LEU A 273 18.99 -8.78 -34.24
CA LEU A 273 18.40 -7.77 -33.34
C LEU A 273 17.23 -8.33 -32.55
N LEU A 274 16.33 -9.09 -33.18
CA LEU A 274 15.18 -9.69 -32.52
C LEU A 274 15.61 -10.74 -31.48
N ARG A 275 16.60 -11.59 -31.78
CA ARG A 275 17.16 -12.53 -30.79
C ARG A 275 17.83 -11.84 -29.63
N ALA A 276 18.62 -10.80 -29.88
CA ALA A 276 19.25 -10.01 -28.84
C ALA A 276 18.17 -9.32 -27.95
N GLY A 277 17.11 -8.78 -28.57
CA GLY A 277 15.96 -8.21 -27.87
C GLY A 277 15.24 -9.23 -26.98
N MET A 278 15.04 -10.46 -27.46
CA MET A 278 14.45 -11.54 -26.66
C MET A 278 15.34 -11.95 -25.47
N ALA A 279 16.65 -12.10 -25.69
CA ALA A 279 17.60 -12.41 -24.62
C ALA A 279 17.57 -11.32 -23.54
N PHE A 280 17.68 -10.06 -23.96
CA PHE A 280 17.60 -8.90 -23.07
C PHE A 280 16.25 -8.85 -22.32
N GLY A 281 15.14 -9.03 -23.03
CA GLY A 281 13.80 -9.07 -22.43
C GLY A 281 13.64 -10.18 -21.39
N SER A 282 14.18 -11.38 -21.65
CA SER A 282 14.18 -12.50 -20.70
C SER A 282 14.99 -12.18 -19.44
N ILE A 283 16.16 -11.57 -19.60
CA ILE A 283 17.00 -11.13 -18.46
C ILE A 283 16.29 -10.04 -17.65
N ILE A 284 15.72 -9.03 -18.30
CA ILE A 284 14.98 -7.96 -17.63
C ILE A 284 13.79 -8.52 -16.84
N MET A 285 13.02 -9.43 -17.46
CA MET A 285 11.89 -10.09 -16.79
C MET A 285 12.36 -10.82 -15.52
N GLN A 286 13.48 -11.53 -15.59
CA GLN A 286 14.01 -12.27 -14.44
C GLN A 286 14.59 -11.34 -13.37
N LEU A 287 15.20 -10.22 -13.74
CA LEU A 287 15.64 -9.20 -12.78
C LEU A 287 14.45 -8.57 -12.03
N PHE A 288 13.33 -8.36 -12.72
CA PHE A 288 12.10 -7.91 -12.03
C PHE A 288 11.53 -8.98 -11.09
N LEU A 289 11.61 -10.27 -11.43
CA LEU A 289 11.26 -11.36 -10.52
C LEU A 289 12.17 -11.34 -9.29
N LEU A 290 13.47 -11.19 -9.47
CA LEU A 290 14.43 -11.05 -8.36
C LEU A 290 14.06 -9.89 -7.43
N THR A 291 13.65 -8.74 -7.96
CA THR A 291 13.23 -7.62 -7.09
C THR A 291 12.03 -7.99 -6.23
N ASN A 292 11.07 -8.77 -6.74
CA ASN A 292 9.96 -9.28 -5.97
C ASN A 292 10.41 -10.29 -4.90
N VAL A 293 11.26 -11.23 -5.28
CA VAL A 293 11.86 -12.22 -4.35
C VAL A 293 12.59 -11.51 -3.21
N LEU A 294 13.41 -10.51 -3.53
CA LEU A 294 14.13 -9.71 -2.52
C LEU A 294 13.17 -8.90 -1.65
N THR A 295 12.12 -8.32 -2.23
CA THR A 295 11.11 -7.55 -1.49
C THR A 295 10.41 -8.42 -0.46
N VAL A 296 9.88 -9.57 -0.88
CA VAL A 296 9.13 -10.47 0.00
C VAL A 296 10.06 -11.09 1.04
N SER A 297 11.23 -11.63 0.63
CA SER A 297 12.20 -12.24 1.54
C SER A 297 12.68 -11.27 2.61
N ARG A 298 13.08 -10.05 2.21
CA ARG A 298 13.47 -9.01 3.15
C ARG A 298 12.32 -8.61 4.06
N ALA A 299 11.13 -8.41 3.51
CA ALA A 299 9.97 -7.99 4.29
C ALA A 299 9.62 -9.04 5.36
N CYS A 300 9.62 -10.33 5.02
CA CYS A 300 9.40 -11.42 5.97
C CYS A 300 10.40 -11.43 7.13
N LEU A 301 11.67 -11.11 6.86
CA LEU A 301 12.73 -11.12 7.88
C LEU A 301 12.72 -9.92 8.81
N VAL A 302 12.30 -8.74 8.32
CA VAL A 302 12.42 -7.47 9.07
C VAL A 302 11.10 -6.91 9.57
N ALA A 303 9.98 -7.55 9.28
CA ALA A 303 8.65 -7.14 9.71
C ALA A 303 8.58 -6.98 11.24
N ARG A 304 7.95 -5.89 11.70
CA ARG A 304 7.84 -5.53 13.12
C ARG A 304 6.49 -4.90 13.40
N ASP A 305 5.96 -5.19 14.58
CA ASP A 305 4.78 -4.52 15.12
C ASP A 305 5.20 -3.44 16.12
N PRO A 306 4.56 -2.28 16.11
CA PRO A 306 4.73 -1.29 17.15
C PRO A 306 4.08 -1.80 18.44
N ILE A 307 4.64 -1.46 19.59
CA ILE A 307 4.01 -1.74 20.88
C ILE A 307 3.00 -0.63 21.14
N PRO A 308 1.69 -0.94 21.24
CA PRO A 308 0.66 0.06 21.49
C PRO A 308 0.87 0.76 22.84
N VAL A 309 0.66 2.06 22.87
CA VAL A 309 0.78 2.87 24.07
C VAL A 309 -0.47 3.71 24.24
N GLU A 310 -0.83 3.98 25.50
CA GLU A 310 -1.98 4.79 25.86
C GLU A 310 -1.93 6.17 25.17
N PRO A 311 -3.02 6.61 24.51
CA PRO A 311 -3.11 7.93 23.90
C PRO A 311 -2.87 9.06 24.92
N ASP A 312 -2.35 10.20 24.46
CA ASP A 312 -2.27 11.40 25.27
C ASP A 312 -3.62 12.15 25.19
N PRO A 313 -4.37 12.28 26.29
CA PRO A 313 -5.69 12.93 26.28
C PRO A 313 -5.60 14.44 25.99
N ARG A 314 -4.42 15.04 26.01
CA ARG A 314 -4.22 16.46 25.69
C ARG A 314 -4.21 16.75 24.19
N LEU A 315 -4.10 15.73 23.34
CA LEU A 315 -4.15 15.93 21.89
C LEU A 315 -5.58 16.36 21.47
N ARG A 316 -5.65 17.43 20.72
CA ARG A 316 -6.87 17.87 20.04
C ARG A 316 -6.97 17.14 18.71
N VAL A 317 -8.01 16.36 18.53
CA VAL A 317 -8.14 15.44 17.41
C VAL A 317 -9.36 15.79 16.57
N ALA A 318 -9.20 15.87 15.26
CA ALA A 318 -10.31 15.87 14.31
C ALA A 318 -10.45 14.50 13.66
N PHE A 319 -11.67 14.00 13.55
CA PHE A 319 -12.00 12.86 12.70
C PHE A 319 -12.64 13.37 11.41
N LEU A 320 -12.12 12.96 10.26
CA LEU A 320 -12.62 13.36 8.95
C LEU A 320 -13.14 12.17 8.16
N THR A 321 -14.30 12.36 7.52
CA THR A 321 -14.75 11.52 6.41
C THR A 321 -15.23 12.41 5.26
N THR A 322 -15.27 11.87 4.04
CA THR A 322 -15.64 12.64 2.84
C THR A 322 -16.90 12.06 2.22
N ILE A 323 -17.72 12.88 1.58
CA ILE A 323 -18.85 12.41 0.79
C ILE A 323 -18.90 13.13 -0.57
N VAL A 324 -19.27 12.38 -1.61
CA VAL A 324 -19.62 12.92 -2.93
C VAL A 324 -21.10 12.63 -3.17
N PRO A 325 -22.00 13.56 -2.86
CA PRO A 325 -23.43 13.39 -3.03
C PRO A 325 -23.82 12.92 -4.44
N GLY A 326 -24.77 12.02 -4.54
CA GLY A 326 -25.19 11.40 -5.80
C GLY A 326 -24.27 10.28 -6.35
N LYS A 327 -23.09 10.05 -5.73
CA LYS A 327 -22.22 8.91 -6.04
C LYS A 327 -22.04 7.95 -4.86
N GLU A 328 -22.12 8.49 -3.67
CA GLU A 328 -22.07 7.76 -2.41
C GLU A 328 -23.40 7.95 -1.70
N PRO A 329 -24.05 6.89 -1.21
CA PRO A 329 -25.32 6.99 -0.49
C PRO A 329 -25.16 7.75 0.83
N ASP A 330 -26.11 8.61 1.18
CA ASP A 330 -26.09 9.38 2.45
C ASP A 330 -26.18 8.47 3.67
N GLU A 331 -26.90 7.34 3.56
CA GLU A 331 -27.00 6.32 4.62
C GLU A 331 -25.63 5.71 4.94
N MET A 332 -24.75 5.60 3.95
CA MET A 332 -23.38 5.11 4.16
C MET A 332 -22.58 6.11 5.00
N ALA A 333 -22.66 7.40 4.68
CA ALA A 333 -22.01 8.45 5.44
C ALA A 333 -22.58 8.53 6.86
N GLU A 334 -23.91 8.45 7.02
CA GLU A 334 -24.57 8.44 8.31
C GLU A 334 -24.10 7.27 9.19
N ARG A 335 -24.03 6.06 8.62
CA ARG A 335 -23.51 4.88 9.32
C ARG A 335 -22.08 5.10 9.83
N THR A 336 -21.21 5.64 8.98
CA THR A 336 -19.81 5.94 9.32
C THR A 336 -19.70 7.00 10.40
N LEU A 337 -20.49 8.08 10.34
CA LEU A 337 -20.51 9.13 11.35
C LEU A 337 -21.09 8.63 12.70
N ARG A 338 -22.15 7.80 12.68
CA ARG A 338 -22.66 7.16 13.90
C ARG A 338 -21.61 6.28 14.58
N ALA A 339 -20.86 5.51 13.80
CA ALA A 339 -19.77 4.70 14.32
C ALA A 339 -18.60 5.58 14.83
N ALA A 340 -18.30 6.70 14.18
CA ALA A 340 -17.28 7.64 14.63
C ALA A 340 -17.63 8.27 16.01
N LYS A 341 -18.91 8.51 16.28
CA LYS A 341 -19.37 8.97 17.61
C LYS A 341 -19.14 7.94 18.72
N ALA A 342 -18.99 6.67 18.37
CA ALA A 342 -18.70 5.60 19.33
C ALA A 342 -17.20 5.40 19.58
N ILE A 343 -16.32 6.16 18.93
CA ILE A 343 -14.87 6.10 19.17
C ILE A 343 -14.58 6.55 20.60
N VAL A 344 -13.85 5.70 21.34
CA VAL A 344 -13.48 5.99 22.73
C VAL A 344 -12.15 6.74 22.76
N TYR A 345 -12.20 7.98 23.23
CA TYR A 345 -11.02 8.81 23.44
C TYR A 345 -11.20 9.68 24.67
N GLY A 346 -10.16 9.82 25.50
CA GLY A 346 -10.20 10.60 26.74
C GLY A 346 -9.91 12.10 26.57
N GLY A 347 -9.68 12.58 25.36
CA GLY A 347 -9.42 13.98 25.02
C GLY A 347 -10.47 14.56 24.08
N GLN A 348 -10.16 15.70 23.46
CA GLN A 348 -11.04 16.36 22.49
C GLN A 348 -11.03 15.58 21.16
N LEU A 349 -12.23 15.20 20.67
CA LEU A 349 -12.45 14.57 19.38
C LEU A 349 -13.63 15.22 18.68
N ASP A 350 -13.36 15.99 17.62
CA ASP A 350 -14.38 16.65 16.82
C ASP A 350 -14.58 15.89 15.50
N LEU A 351 -15.84 15.68 15.13
CA LEU A 351 -16.20 14.92 13.94
C LEU A 351 -16.59 15.84 12.80
N TRP A 352 -16.00 15.60 11.62
CA TRP A 352 -16.22 16.40 10.42
C TRP A 352 -16.59 15.53 9.23
N ILE A 353 -17.55 16.01 8.43
CA ILE A 353 -17.79 15.50 7.09
C ILE A 353 -17.41 16.56 6.05
N LEU A 354 -16.62 16.15 5.06
CA LEU A 354 -16.15 16.99 3.97
C LEU A 354 -17.02 16.69 2.74
N ASP A 355 -18.01 17.55 2.52
CA ASP A 355 -19.02 17.40 1.48
C ASP A 355 -18.61 18.13 0.20
N GLU A 356 -18.32 17.35 -0.86
CA GLU A 356 -17.94 17.90 -2.16
C GLU A 356 -19.12 18.54 -2.93
N GLY A 357 -20.36 18.21 -2.55
CA GLY A 357 -21.56 18.68 -3.20
C GLY A 357 -22.24 19.88 -2.54
N ASN A 358 -21.90 20.18 -1.29
CA ASN A 358 -22.59 21.15 -0.44
C ASN A 358 -24.12 20.86 -0.32
N SER A 359 -24.47 19.55 -0.16
CA SER A 359 -25.86 19.06 -0.15
C SER A 359 -26.59 19.47 1.12
N ASP A 360 -27.85 19.89 0.96
CA ASP A 360 -28.69 20.25 2.10
C ASP A 360 -29.10 19.02 2.94
N GLU A 361 -29.21 17.85 2.30
CA GLU A 361 -29.46 16.57 2.98
C GLU A 361 -28.29 16.21 3.91
N VAL A 362 -27.05 16.42 3.44
CA VAL A 362 -25.85 16.19 4.26
C VAL A 362 -25.76 17.21 5.40
N LYS A 363 -26.10 18.47 5.18
CA LYS A 363 -26.14 19.48 6.24
C LYS A 363 -27.16 19.14 7.32
N GLU A 364 -28.34 18.70 6.91
CA GLU A 364 -29.39 18.28 7.85
C GLU A 364 -28.99 17.03 8.64
N MET A 365 -28.37 16.05 7.99
CA MET A 365 -27.77 14.90 8.67
C MET A 365 -26.72 15.34 9.70
N CYS A 366 -25.87 16.29 9.37
CA CYS A 366 -24.86 16.81 10.30
C CYS A 366 -25.48 17.48 11.52
N LYS A 367 -26.51 18.31 11.32
CA LYS A 367 -27.26 18.95 12.44
C LYS A 367 -27.87 17.89 13.35
N ARG A 368 -28.55 16.89 12.78
CA ARG A 368 -29.18 15.80 13.52
C ARG A 368 -28.18 14.96 14.31
N LEU A 369 -26.98 14.74 13.76
CA LEU A 369 -25.91 13.96 14.40
C LEU A 369 -25.02 14.80 15.32
N GLY A 370 -25.08 16.13 15.29
CA GLY A 370 -24.16 17.02 16.01
C GLY A 370 -22.72 16.87 15.50
N VAL A 371 -22.53 16.84 14.18
CA VAL A 371 -21.26 16.70 13.47
C VAL A 371 -20.98 17.95 12.64
N HIS A 372 -19.74 18.38 12.55
CA HIS A 372 -19.37 19.54 11.75
C HIS A 372 -19.47 19.24 10.25
N HIS A 373 -20.11 20.14 9.52
CA HIS A 373 -20.17 20.11 8.05
C HIS A 373 -19.14 21.06 7.47
N PHE A 374 -18.40 20.60 6.47
CA PHE A 374 -17.46 21.41 5.72
C PHE A 374 -17.68 21.19 4.22
N SER A 375 -17.79 22.27 3.47
CA SER A 375 -17.78 22.22 2.00
C SER A 375 -16.90 23.33 1.44
N ARG A 376 -16.19 23.01 0.39
CA ARG A 376 -15.40 23.98 -0.40
C ARG A 376 -16.12 24.48 -1.64
N LYS A 377 -17.27 23.91 -1.98
CA LYS A 377 -18.10 24.34 -3.10
C LYS A 377 -18.54 25.79 -2.90
N ASP A 378 -18.53 26.56 -3.94
CA ASP A 378 -18.88 27.98 -3.97
C ASP A 378 -17.93 28.92 -3.17
N ARG A 379 -16.70 28.42 -2.84
CA ARG A 379 -15.67 29.22 -2.17
C ARG A 379 -14.62 29.79 -3.14
N GLY A 380 -15.03 30.12 -4.36
CA GLY A 380 -14.35 30.99 -5.33
C GLY A 380 -12.96 30.53 -5.78
N HIS A 381 -11.98 31.41 -5.66
CA HIS A 381 -10.65 31.35 -6.26
C HIS A 381 -9.76 30.14 -5.92
N LEU A 382 -10.18 29.27 -5.00
CA LEU A 382 -9.46 28.05 -4.63
C LEU A 382 -10.01 26.78 -5.29
N GLU A 383 -11.03 26.90 -6.14
CA GLU A 383 -11.57 25.81 -6.93
C GLU A 383 -10.81 25.66 -8.25
N LEU A 384 -9.64 25.05 -8.19
CA LEU A 384 -8.81 24.82 -9.37
C LEU A 384 -9.07 23.43 -9.97
N ASN A 385 -9.01 23.32 -11.29
CA ASN A 385 -9.12 22.03 -11.97
C ASN A 385 -7.89 21.13 -11.79
N THR A 386 -6.78 21.70 -11.31
CA THR A 386 -5.51 20.98 -11.10
C THR A 386 -4.78 21.52 -9.87
N GLY A 387 -3.81 20.77 -9.37
CA GLY A 387 -2.95 21.20 -8.27
C GLY A 387 -3.46 20.81 -6.88
N THR A 388 -2.99 21.54 -5.88
CA THR A 388 -3.17 21.20 -4.46
C THR A 388 -4.64 21.20 -4.01
N PHE A 389 -5.45 22.08 -4.60
CA PHE A 389 -6.88 22.24 -4.28
C PHE A 389 -7.79 21.77 -5.42
N ALA A 390 -7.30 20.85 -6.27
CA ALA A 390 -8.06 20.38 -7.42
C ALA A 390 -9.47 19.90 -7.02
N ILE A 391 -10.50 20.41 -7.72
CA ILE A 391 -11.90 20.01 -7.54
C ILE A 391 -12.10 18.54 -7.92
N LYS A 392 -13.13 17.91 -7.39
CA LYS A 392 -13.47 16.49 -7.64
C LYS A 392 -12.33 15.52 -7.27
N THR A 393 -11.47 15.91 -6.30
CA THR A 393 -10.40 15.07 -5.77
C THR A 393 -10.43 15.05 -4.26
N LYS A 394 -10.16 13.86 -3.68
CA LYS A 394 -10.09 13.70 -2.22
C LYS A 394 -9.02 14.60 -1.62
N HIS A 395 -7.81 14.60 -2.20
CA HIS A 395 -6.71 15.42 -1.69
C HIS A 395 -7.05 16.92 -1.70
N GLY A 396 -7.73 17.40 -2.73
CA GLY A 396 -8.10 18.81 -2.81
C GLY A 396 -9.12 19.22 -1.74
N ASN A 397 -10.07 18.33 -1.41
CA ASN A 397 -11.04 18.53 -0.34
C ASN A 397 -10.36 18.54 1.03
N HIS A 398 -9.54 17.52 1.33
CA HIS A 398 -8.75 17.47 2.57
C HIS A 398 -7.80 18.67 2.71
N ASN A 399 -7.13 19.09 1.63
CA ASN A 399 -6.21 20.21 1.66
C ASN A 399 -6.90 21.52 1.98
N ARG A 400 -8.13 21.70 1.49
CA ARG A 400 -8.92 22.91 1.82
C ARG A 400 -9.32 22.92 3.29
N TRP A 401 -9.77 21.79 3.82
CA TRP A 401 -10.07 21.68 5.24
C TRP A 401 -8.81 21.91 6.10
N LEU A 402 -7.69 21.31 5.73
CA LEU A 402 -6.41 21.51 6.42
C LEU A 402 -5.98 22.98 6.42
N TRP A 403 -6.20 23.67 5.32
CA TRP A 403 -5.89 25.10 5.20
C TRP A 403 -6.66 25.95 6.22
N GLU A 404 -7.93 25.62 6.47
CA GLU A 404 -8.80 26.41 7.36
C GLU A 404 -8.67 25.96 8.82
N HIS A 405 -8.50 24.69 9.09
CA HIS A 405 -8.68 24.11 10.42
C HIS A 405 -7.46 23.38 11.01
N ALA A 406 -6.35 23.22 10.25
CA ALA A 406 -5.19 22.47 10.78
C ALA A 406 -4.57 23.08 12.04
N GLY A 407 -4.74 24.38 12.28
CA GLY A 407 -4.26 25.08 13.49
C GLY A 407 -5.05 24.72 14.76
N ASP A 408 -6.29 24.25 14.62
CA ASP A 408 -7.17 23.92 15.73
C ASP A 408 -6.88 22.54 16.32
N TYR A 409 -6.17 21.66 15.57
CA TYR A 409 -5.97 20.27 15.92
C TYR A 409 -4.50 19.85 15.83
N ASP A 410 -4.11 18.95 16.72
CA ASP A 410 -2.77 18.36 16.74
C ASP A 410 -2.65 17.15 15.80
N VAL A 411 -3.75 16.39 15.66
CA VAL A 411 -3.85 15.17 14.86
C VAL A 411 -5.19 15.11 14.14
N VAL A 412 -5.16 14.65 12.90
CA VAL A 412 -6.35 14.34 12.11
C VAL A 412 -6.41 12.82 11.90
N MET A 413 -7.50 12.19 12.36
CA MET A 413 -7.87 10.82 11.98
C MET A 413 -8.81 10.85 10.79
N PHE A 414 -8.71 9.89 9.87
CA PHE A 414 -9.62 9.86 8.74
C PHE A 414 -9.91 8.46 8.22
N VAL A 415 -11.10 8.30 7.70
CA VAL A 415 -11.57 7.13 6.96
C VAL A 415 -12.33 7.55 5.71
N ASP A 416 -12.42 6.66 4.72
CA ASP A 416 -13.33 6.83 3.59
C ASP A 416 -14.79 6.67 4.07
N THR A 417 -15.73 7.23 3.34
CA THR A 417 -17.18 7.19 3.66
C THR A 417 -17.70 5.78 3.89
N ASP A 418 -17.15 4.81 3.17
CA ASP A 418 -17.50 3.40 3.25
C ASP A 418 -16.75 2.60 4.32
N HIS A 419 -15.92 3.26 5.12
CA HIS A 419 -15.16 2.63 6.21
C HIS A 419 -15.79 2.98 7.57
N VAL A 420 -16.35 1.98 8.22
CA VAL A 420 -16.98 2.09 9.54
C VAL A 420 -15.90 1.95 10.61
N PRO A 421 -15.55 3.03 11.34
CA PRO A 421 -14.54 2.97 12.38
C PRO A 421 -15.01 2.13 13.57
N LEU A 422 -14.05 1.45 14.21
CA LEU A 422 -14.30 0.71 15.46
C LEU A 422 -14.07 1.62 16.67
N PRO A 423 -14.73 1.37 17.80
CA PRO A 423 -14.58 2.17 19.02
C PRO A 423 -13.13 2.31 19.51
N VAL A 424 -12.28 1.35 19.21
CA VAL A 424 -10.86 1.32 19.58
C VAL A 424 -9.95 2.12 18.63
N MET A 425 -10.47 2.77 17.62
CA MET A 425 -9.66 3.44 16.59
C MET A 425 -8.69 4.46 17.20
N ALA A 426 -9.15 5.33 18.08
CA ALA A 426 -8.30 6.31 18.76
C ALA A 426 -7.25 5.63 19.65
N GLU A 427 -7.63 4.61 20.42
CA GLU A 427 -6.72 3.84 21.27
C GLU A 427 -5.56 3.24 20.46
N ARG A 428 -5.84 2.73 19.24
CA ARG A 428 -4.87 2.02 18.41
C ARG A 428 -4.02 2.92 17.52
N LEU A 429 -4.44 4.16 17.26
CA LEU A 429 -3.72 5.10 16.42
C LEU A 429 -3.00 6.21 17.20
N LEU A 430 -3.65 6.80 18.20
CA LEU A 430 -3.19 8.06 18.78
C LEU A 430 -2.00 7.94 19.73
N GLY A 431 -1.85 6.80 20.41
CA GLY A 431 -0.78 6.64 21.40
C GLY A 431 0.63 6.83 20.84
N TYR A 432 0.84 6.48 19.58
CA TYR A 432 2.15 6.62 18.93
C TYR A 432 2.58 8.07 18.68
N PHE A 433 1.64 9.03 18.72
CA PHE A 433 1.93 10.47 18.62
C PHE A 433 2.59 11.05 19.86
N ARG A 434 2.76 10.27 20.93
CA ARG A 434 3.65 10.63 22.04
C ARG A 434 5.12 10.74 21.59
N ASP A 435 5.53 10.04 20.51
CA ASP A 435 6.79 10.29 19.80
C ASP A 435 6.62 11.55 18.92
N PRO A 436 7.30 12.66 19.23
CA PRO A 436 7.14 13.94 18.51
C PRO A 436 7.52 13.84 17.03
N ASP A 437 8.35 12.85 16.65
CA ASP A 437 8.79 12.65 15.26
C ASP A 437 7.85 11.77 14.46
N VAL A 438 6.76 11.24 15.04
CA VAL A 438 5.74 10.50 14.30
C VAL A 438 4.83 11.48 13.55
N ALA A 439 4.93 11.43 12.22
CA ALA A 439 4.10 12.23 11.33
C ALA A 439 2.73 11.60 11.10
N PHE A 440 2.68 10.28 10.93
CA PHE A 440 1.43 9.57 10.73
C PHE A 440 1.48 8.12 11.20
N VAL A 441 0.31 7.61 11.51
CA VAL A 441 0.03 6.22 11.86
C VAL A 441 -1.01 5.69 10.90
N VAL A 442 -0.80 4.49 10.37
CA VAL A 442 -1.70 3.86 9.40
C VAL A 442 -2.00 2.42 9.81
N ALA A 443 -3.23 2.00 9.58
CA ALA A 443 -3.74 0.66 9.85
C ALA A 443 -4.17 -0.04 8.54
N PRO A 444 -4.37 -1.37 8.55
CA PRO A 444 -4.78 -2.12 7.37
C PRO A 444 -6.20 -1.78 6.91
N GLN A 445 -6.47 -2.06 5.63
CA GLN A 445 -7.81 -2.05 5.04
C GLN A 445 -8.37 -3.46 4.99
N PHE A 446 -9.60 -3.65 5.49
CA PHE A 446 -10.34 -4.89 5.39
C PHE A 446 -11.79 -4.62 4.99
N TYR A 447 -12.42 -5.60 4.34
CA TYR A 447 -13.73 -5.46 3.73
C TYR A 447 -14.78 -6.26 4.47
N GLY A 448 -15.89 -5.62 4.84
CA GLY A 448 -17.00 -6.26 5.56
C GLY A 448 -17.97 -7.05 4.67
N ASN A 449 -18.08 -6.66 3.39
CA ASN A 449 -19.02 -7.26 2.41
C ASN A 449 -18.50 -8.58 1.83
N GLN A 450 -18.28 -9.58 2.68
CA GLN A 450 -17.64 -10.87 2.35
C GLN A 450 -18.52 -11.86 1.58
N ASP A 451 -19.78 -11.58 1.34
CA ASP A 451 -20.69 -12.46 0.59
C ASP A 451 -20.29 -12.61 -0.89
N ASN A 452 -19.59 -11.61 -1.41
CA ASN A 452 -19.14 -11.57 -2.79
C ASN A 452 -17.77 -12.24 -2.97
N ARG A 453 -17.61 -13.07 -4.01
CA ARG A 453 -16.33 -13.72 -4.34
C ARG A 453 -15.23 -12.73 -4.70
N VAL A 454 -15.59 -11.68 -5.46
CA VAL A 454 -14.61 -10.65 -5.90
C VAL A 454 -14.02 -9.94 -4.67
N THR A 455 -14.87 -9.55 -3.72
CA THR A 455 -14.45 -8.93 -2.47
C THR A 455 -13.50 -9.83 -1.68
N ARG A 456 -13.88 -11.11 -1.47
CA ARG A 456 -13.02 -12.07 -0.75
C ARG A 456 -11.64 -12.23 -1.41
N TRP A 457 -11.60 -12.31 -2.73
CA TRP A 457 -10.36 -12.47 -3.47
C TRP A 457 -9.54 -11.18 -3.48
N ALA A 458 -10.18 -10.02 -3.58
CA ALA A 458 -9.54 -8.71 -3.47
C ALA A 458 -8.88 -8.53 -2.11
N GLU A 459 -9.55 -8.91 -1.00
CA GLU A 459 -8.97 -8.87 0.33
C GLU A 459 -7.79 -9.84 0.47
N SER A 460 -7.95 -11.08 0.00
CA SER A 460 -6.87 -12.08 0.03
C SER A 460 -5.63 -11.63 -0.74
N ALA A 461 -5.78 -10.85 -1.84
CA ALA A 461 -4.67 -10.31 -2.61
C ALA A 461 -3.86 -9.25 -1.84
N GLN A 462 -4.47 -8.55 -0.88
CA GLN A 462 -3.80 -7.52 -0.07
C GLN A 462 -2.92 -8.09 1.06
N TYR A 463 -2.96 -9.41 1.29
CA TYR A 463 -2.22 -10.06 2.38
C TYR A 463 -0.75 -9.64 2.44
N LEU A 464 0.01 -9.79 1.35
CA LEU A 464 1.45 -9.47 1.36
C LEU A 464 1.70 -8.00 1.71
N PHE A 465 0.87 -7.10 1.21
CA PHE A 465 1.01 -5.68 1.46
C PHE A 465 0.77 -5.34 2.93
N HIS A 466 -0.38 -5.70 3.49
CA HIS A 466 -0.75 -5.34 4.86
C HIS A 466 -0.05 -6.21 5.91
N SER A 467 0.02 -7.52 5.70
CA SER A 467 0.54 -8.43 6.72
C SER A 467 2.07 -8.52 6.77
N VAL A 468 2.78 -8.11 5.70
CA VAL A 468 4.23 -8.29 5.60
C VAL A 468 4.95 -7.00 5.22
N ILE A 469 4.62 -6.39 4.07
CA ILE A 469 5.40 -5.26 3.51
C ILE A 469 5.26 -4.01 4.36
N GLN A 470 4.05 -3.62 4.75
CA GLN A 470 3.82 -2.46 5.63
C GLN A 470 4.49 -2.65 7.00
N ARG A 471 4.41 -3.86 7.59
CA ARG A 471 5.10 -4.20 8.84
C ARG A 471 6.63 -4.13 8.70
N ALA A 472 7.16 -4.46 7.52
CA ALA A 472 8.59 -4.28 7.21
C ALA A 472 9.00 -2.80 7.13
N GLY A 473 8.09 -1.91 6.71
CA GLY A 473 8.25 -0.46 6.74
C GLY A 473 8.56 0.07 8.13
N ASN A 474 8.00 -0.53 9.18
CA ASN A 474 8.27 -0.20 10.58
C ASN A 474 9.75 -0.33 10.96
N ARG A 475 10.50 -1.25 10.34
CA ARG A 475 11.96 -1.39 10.60
C ARG A 475 12.73 -0.13 10.24
N ARG A 476 12.26 0.60 9.24
CA ARG A 476 12.88 1.83 8.75
C ARG A 476 12.06 3.08 9.09
N ARG A 477 10.93 2.90 9.81
CA ARG A 477 10.00 3.96 10.20
C ARG A 477 9.50 4.74 8.97
N CYS A 478 9.16 3.99 7.91
CA CYS A 478 8.72 4.49 6.61
C CYS A 478 7.56 3.66 6.05
N ALA A 479 6.58 3.30 6.88
CA ALA A 479 5.30 2.78 6.45
C ALA A 479 4.60 3.81 5.55
N MET A 480 3.76 3.35 4.63
CA MET A 480 3.08 4.18 3.63
C MET A 480 1.62 4.40 4.01
N LEU A 481 1.10 5.60 3.83
CA LEU A 481 -0.34 5.88 3.87
C LEU A 481 -1.07 5.06 2.79
N VAL A 482 -2.30 4.69 3.08
CA VAL A 482 -3.15 3.88 2.17
C VAL A 482 -4.48 4.58 1.85
N GLY A 483 -4.55 5.87 2.06
CA GLY A 483 -5.71 6.70 1.73
C GLY A 483 -6.85 6.68 2.76
N THR A 484 -6.86 5.74 3.70
CA THR A 484 -7.88 5.59 4.75
C THR A 484 -7.29 4.95 6.00
N ASN A 485 -8.06 4.80 7.08
CA ASN A 485 -7.68 4.12 8.32
C ASN A 485 -6.36 4.65 8.90
N ALA A 486 -6.22 5.95 8.97
CA ALA A 486 -4.98 6.59 9.38
C ALA A 486 -5.21 7.80 10.28
N ALA A 487 -4.15 8.18 10.98
CA ALA A 487 -4.04 9.42 11.71
C ALA A 487 -2.77 10.16 11.28
N VAL A 488 -2.84 11.47 11.11
CA VAL A 488 -1.74 12.32 10.63
C VAL A 488 -1.58 13.53 11.54
N ARG A 489 -0.36 13.83 11.97
CA ARG A 489 -0.04 15.04 12.70
C ARG A 489 -0.18 16.26 11.78
N THR A 490 -0.94 17.27 12.16
CA THR A 490 -1.27 18.45 11.33
C THR A 490 -0.02 19.19 10.87
N VAL A 491 0.95 19.41 11.76
CA VAL A 491 2.22 20.09 11.42
C VAL A 491 3.08 19.30 10.42
N ALA A 492 2.95 17.99 10.35
CA ALA A 492 3.69 17.17 9.38
C ALA A 492 3.09 17.25 7.96
N ILE A 493 1.82 17.61 7.84
CA ILE A 493 1.07 17.74 6.59
C ILE A 493 0.65 19.19 6.31
N ARG A 494 1.25 20.17 6.96
CA ARG A 494 0.90 21.60 6.79
C ARG A 494 0.90 22.08 5.33
N ASN A 495 1.71 21.45 4.46
CA ASN A 495 1.75 21.74 3.03
C ASN A 495 0.73 20.92 2.22
N GLY A 496 -0.22 20.27 2.88
CA GLY A 496 -1.25 19.45 2.27
C GLY A 496 -0.75 18.14 1.65
N TYR A 497 -1.72 17.34 1.19
CA TYR A 497 -1.48 16.16 0.38
C TYR A 497 -0.94 16.53 -1.00
N VAL A 498 -0.06 15.69 -1.53
CA VAL A 498 0.49 15.86 -2.88
C VAL A 498 -0.59 15.58 -3.92
N ALA A 499 -0.73 16.47 -4.90
CA ALA A 499 -1.65 16.26 -6.02
C ALA A 499 -1.15 15.10 -6.91
N SER A 500 -1.68 13.91 -6.69
CA SER A 500 -1.36 12.68 -7.41
C SER A 500 -2.60 11.78 -7.48
N ILE A 501 -2.59 10.80 -8.38
CA ILE A 501 -3.63 9.75 -8.45
C ILE A 501 -3.60 8.86 -7.20
N THR A 502 -2.40 8.65 -6.64
CA THR A 502 -2.15 8.02 -5.34
C THR A 502 -1.52 9.06 -4.43
N GLU A 503 -2.35 9.99 -3.98
CA GLU A 503 -1.94 11.12 -3.13
C GLU A 503 -1.32 10.65 -1.81
N ASP A 504 -1.77 9.53 -1.29
CA ASP A 504 -1.31 8.87 -0.08
C ASP A 504 0.17 8.44 -0.17
N MET A 505 0.52 7.72 -1.23
CA MET A 505 1.89 7.29 -1.50
C MET A 505 2.81 8.50 -1.74
N ALA A 506 2.39 9.44 -2.58
CA ALA A 506 3.17 10.63 -2.91
C ALA A 506 3.41 11.52 -1.68
N THR A 507 2.39 11.66 -0.82
CA THR A 507 2.48 12.39 0.44
C THR A 507 3.41 11.68 1.44
N SER A 508 3.33 10.35 1.53
CA SER A 508 4.25 9.56 2.36
C SER A 508 5.72 9.76 1.96
N LEU A 509 6.02 9.71 0.66
CA LEU A 509 7.35 10.00 0.13
C LEU A 509 7.82 11.41 0.52
N LYS A 510 6.97 12.43 0.34
CA LYS A 510 7.27 13.83 0.68
C LYS A 510 7.54 13.99 2.17
N ILE A 511 6.68 13.46 3.05
CA ILE A 511 6.84 13.55 4.51
C ILE A 511 8.17 12.94 4.96
N HIS A 512 8.54 11.76 4.45
CA HIS A 512 9.79 11.10 4.83
C HIS A 512 11.07 11.83 4.34
N THR A 513 10.94 12.82 3.47
CA THR A 513 12.05 13.70 3.05
C THR A 513 12.19 14.96 3.89
N THR A 514 11.18 15.31 4.69
CA THR A 514 11.14 16.52 5.51
C THR A 514 11.53 16.26 6.96
N LYS A 515 11.81 17.31 7.72
CA LYS A 515 12.16 17.26 9.12
C LYS A 515 11.05 17.85 9.97
N ASN A 516 10.93 17.35 11.18
CA ASN A 516 10.17 17.99 12.25
C ASN A 516 10.99 19.23 12.71
N GLU A 517 10.42 20.40 12.60
CA GLU A 517 11.08 21.66 12.94
C GLU A 517 11.40 21.75 14.43
N ALA A 518 10.52 21.21 15.29
CA ALA A 518 10.72 21.24 16.74
C ALA A 518 11.88 20.36 17.21
N THR A 519 12.21 19.26 16.51
CA THR A 519 13.23 18.30 16.94
C THR A 519 14.46 18.27 16.03
N GLY A 520 14.40 18.89 14.85
CA GLY A 520 15.42 18.82 13.80
C GLY A 520 15.55 17.44 13.14
N ARG A 521 14.80 16.44 13.59
CA ARG A 521 14.84 15.06 13.11
C ARG A 521 13.87 14.84 11.97
N ARG A 522 14.16 13.86 11.08
CA ARG A 522 13.27 13.52 9.98
C ARG A 522 11.98 12.88 10.49
N TRP A 523 10.87 13.24 9.89
CA TRP A 523 9.58 12.62 10.14
C TRP A 523 9.62 11.11 9.94
N ARG A 524 8.81 10.42 10.71
CA ARG A 524 8.68 8.96 10.77
C ARG A 524 7.22 8.57 10.64
N SER A 525 6.98 7.34 10.24
CA SER A 525 5.64 6.77 10.24
C SER A 525 5.59 5.44 10.99
N VAL A 526 4.39 5.07 11.39
CA VAL A 526 4.07 3.82 12.09
C VAL A 526 2.97 3.10 11.33
N TYR A 527 3.13 1.80 11.14
CA TYR A 527 2.07 0.91 10.70
C TYR A 527 1.64 0.02 11.87
N THR A 528 0.39 0.11 12.30
CA THR A 528 -0.20 -0.86 13.25
C THR A 528 -0.91 -1.96 12.47
N PRO A 529 -0.73 -3.25 12.85
CA PRO A 529 -1.48 -4.35 12.23
C PRO A 529 -2.91 -4.47 12.77
N ASP A 530 -3.31 -3.61 13.71
CA ASP A 530 -4.60 -3.64 14.37
C ASP A 530 -5.73 -3.18 13.45
N LEU A 531 -6.84 -3.87 13.48
CA LEU A 531 -8.05 -3.47 12.78
C LEU A 531 -8.70 -2.29 13.49
N VAL A 532 -8.82 -1.16 12.79
CA VAL A 532 -9.40 0.08 13.34
C VAL A 532 -10.69 0.52 12.65
N ALA A 533 -10.93 0.01 11.44
CA ALA A 533 -12.16 0.23 10.69
C ALA A 533 -12.39 -0.90 9.69
N VAL A 534 -13.64 -1.11 9.30
CA VAL A 534 -14.06 -2.10 8.32
C VAL A 534 -14.71 -1.40 7.15
N GLY A 535 -14.18 -1.59 5.95
CA GLY A 535 -14.62 -0.92 4.74
C GLY A 535 -15.49 -1.78 3.82
N GLU A 536 -15.96 -1.18 2.74
CA GLU A 536 -16.63 -1.89 1.66
C GLU A 536 -15.64 -2.16 0.53
N GLY A 537 -15.42 -3.46 0.23
CA GLY A 537 -14.58 -3.90 -0.87
C GLY A 537 -15.31 -3.89 -2.21
N PRO A 538 -14.59 -4.04 -3.32
CA PRO A 538 -15.18 -4.07 -4.66
C PRO A 538 -16.17 -5.23 -4.77
N SER A 539 -17.41 -4.92 -5.11
CA SER A 539 -18.51 -5.88 -5.22
C SER A 539 -18.62 -6.51 -6.61
N SER A 540 -17.93 -5.96 -7.60
CA SER A 540 -17.94 -6.40 -8.99
C SER A 540 -16.54 -6.38 -9.62
N TRP A 541 -16.36 -7.10 -10.73
CA TRP A 541 -15.13 -7.02 -11.53
C TRP A 541 -14.90 -5.61 -12.09
N THR A 542 -15.96 -4.88 -12.40
CA THR A 542 -15.88 -3.49 -12.87
C THR A 542 -15.21 -2.60 -11.84
N GLU A 543 -15.61 -2.70 -10.58
CA GLU A 543 -15.04 -1.95 -9.47
C GLU A 543 -13.62 -2.40 -9.14
N PHE A 544 -13.39 -3.72 -9.09
CA PHE A 544 -12.08 -4.29 -8.84
C PHE A 544 -11.05 -3.86 -9.89
N PHE A 545 -11.38 -3.98 -11.19
CA PHE A 545 -10.48 -3.55 -12.25
C PHE A 545 -10.25 -2.04 -12.25
N GLY A 546 -11.28 -1.25 -11.89
CA GLY A 546 -11.17 0.19 -11.70
C GLY A 546 -10.17 0.53 -10.59
N GLN A 547 -10.30 -0.11 -9.43
CA GLN A 547 -9.41 0.06 -8.27
C GLN A 547 -7.97 -0.34 -8.63
N GLN A 548 -7.76 -1.52 -9.23
CA GLN A 548 -6.45 -2.02 -9.63
C GLN A 548 -5.77 -1.15 -10.71
N THR A 549 -6.56 -0.56 -11.62
CA THR A 549 -6.06 0.40 -12.61
C THR A 549 -5.52 1.66 -11.94
N ARG A 550 -6.23 2.22 -10.92
CA ARG A 550 -5.76 3.40 -10.19
C ARG A 550 -4.49 3.11 -9.41
N TRP A 551 -4.47 2.01 -8.65
CA TRP A 551 -3.32 1.64 -7.81
C TRP A 551 -2.06 1.37 -8.65
N SER A 552 -2.20 0.59 -9.74
CA SER A 552 -1.06 0.30 -10.62
C SER A 552 -0.55 1.56 -11.31
N ALA A 553 -1.42 2.40 -11.84
CA ALA A 553 -1.02 3.63 -12.53
C ALA A 553 -0.32 4.62 -11.59
N GLY A 554 -0.84 4.81 -10.37
CA GLY A 554 -0.20 5.67 -9.37
C GLY A 554 1.17 5.12 -8.95
N THR A 555 1.30 3.79 -8.79
CA THR A 555 2.59 3.16 -8.50
C THR A 555 3.57 3.31 -9.65
N PHE A 556 3.13 3.19 -10.92
CA PHE A 556 4.00 3.44 -12.08
C PHE A 556 4.47 4.89 -12.13
N ASP A 557 3.60 5.86 -11.86
CA ASP A 557 4.01 7.26 -11.79
C ASP A 557 5.00 7.52 -10.65
N ALA A 558 4.76 6.93 -9.48
CA ALA A 558 5.68 7.02 -8.35
C ALA A 558 7.05 6.37 -8.66
N ALA A 559 7.06 5.19 -9.28
CA ALA A 559 8.28 4.46 -9.62
C ALA A 559 9.10 5.15 -10.72
N LEU A 560 8.43 5.69 -11.74
CA LEU A 560 9.10 6.29 -12.90
C LEU A 560 9.51 7.76 -12.68
N ARG A 561 8.79 8.50 -11.84
CA ARG A 561 8.97 9.96 -11.74
C ARG A 561 9.17 10.47 -10.33
N GLN A 562 8.34 10.05 -9.36
CA GLN A 562 8.29 10.71 -8.06
C GLN A 562 9.45 10.32 -7.15
N VAL A 563 9.77 9.02 -7.05
CA VAL A 563 10.82 8.52 -6.16
C VAL A 563 12.19 9.09 -6.49
N TRP A 564 12.51 9.26 -7.78
CA TRP A 564 13.80 9.77 -8.24
C TRP A 564 14.01 11.25 -7.90
N ARG A 565 12.93 12.05 -7.89
CA ARG A 565 12.98 13.47 -7.49
C ARG A 565 13.36 13.65 -6.02
N VAL A 566 13.14 12.62 -5.19
CA VAL A 566 13.35 12.68 -3.74
C VAL A 566 14.37 11.66 -3.24
N ALA A 567 14.97 10.85 -4.13
CA ALA A 567 15.84 9.73 -3.79
C ALA A 567 16.99 10.15 -2.86
N PHE A 568 17.69 11.23 -3.19
CA PHE A 568 18.82 11.75 -2.40
C PHE A 568 18.40 12.39 -1.07
N LYS A 569 17.11 12.73 -0.92
CA LYS A 569 16.55 13.28 0.32
C LYS A 569 16.05 12.20 1.28
N LEU A 570 15.85 10.96 0.82
CA LEU A 570 15.44 9.83 1.64
C LEU A 570 16.65 9.23 2.39
N ARG A 571 16.37 8.61 3.56
CA ARG A 571 17.38 7.74 4.20
C ARG A 571 17.62 6.51 3.31
N PRO A 572 18.86 6.01 3.14
CA PRO A 572 19.14 4.88 2.24
C PRO A 572 18.26 3.66 2.48
N GLY A 573 17.98 3.33 3.74
CA GLY A 573 17.10 2.19 4.07
C GLY A 573 15.62 2.42 3.77
N ALA A 574 15.14 3.67 3.77
CA ALA A 574 13.80 4.03 3.35
C ALA A 574 13.71 4.03 1.82
N LEU A 575 14.71 4.59 1.14
CA LEU A 575 14.80 4.54 -0.33
C LEU A 575 14.75 3.09 -0.83
N LEU A 576 15.58 2.21 -0.26
CA LEU A 576 15.56 0.78 -0.61
C LEU A 576 14.18 0.15 -0.38
N HIS A 577 13.52 0.48 0.74
CA HIS A 577 12.17 -0.04 1.01
C HIS A 577 11.16 0.41 -0.03
N TYR A 578 11.15 1.70 -0.38
CA TYR A 578 10.28 2.24 -1.42
C TYR A 578 10.58 1.65 -2.80
N LEU A 579 11.85 1.59 -3.21
CA LEU A 579 12.25 1.02 -4.51
C LEU A 579 11.76 -0.43 -4.64
N LEU A 580 12.00 -1.26 -3.63
CA LEU A 580 11.55 -2.64 -3.64
C LEU A 580 10.01 -2.77 -3.66
N MET A 581 9.31 -1.95 -2.87
CA MET A 581 7.85 -1.97 -2.81
C MET A 581 7.23 -1.54 -4.16
N LEU A 582 7.81 -0.54 -4.82
CA LEU A 582 7.31 0.01 -6.08
C LEU A 582 7.51 -0.95 -7.28
N THR A 583 8.30 -2.03 -7.16
CA THR A 583 8.56 -2.97 -8.26
C THR A 583 7.45 -3.99 -8.48
N TYR A 584 6.49 -4.16 -7.58
CA TYR A 584 5.44 -5.18 -7.70
C TYR A 584 4.64 -5.06 -9.01
N TYR A 585 3.97 -3.93 -9.24
CA TYR A 585 3.19 -3.74 -10.47
C TYR A 585 4.05 -3.71 -11.74
N PRO A 586 5.21 -3.03 -11.77
CA PRO A 586 6.13 -3.11 -12.89
C PRO A 586 6.54 -4.53 -13.26
N SER A 587 6.90 -5.36 -12.29
CA SER A 587 7.34 -6.73 -12.56
C SER A 587 6.23 -7.59 -13.17
N VAL A 588 4.99 -7.49 -12.66
CA VAL A 588 3.86 -8.22 -13.23
C VAL A 588 3.52 -7.72 -14.65
N ALA A 589 3.52 -6.39 -14.86
CA ALA A 589 3.20 -5.80 -16.15
C ALA A 589 4.26 -6.12 -17.22
N ILE A 590 5.54 -6.00 -16.87
CA ILE A 590 6.67 -6.32 -17.78
C ILE A 590 6.72 -7.82 -18.04
N GLY A 591 6.56 -8.64 -17.01
CA GLY A 591 6.48 -10.10 -17.15
C GLY A 591 5.35 -10.54 -18.09
N TRP A 592 4.19 -9.89 -18.02
CA TRP A 592 3.08 -10.13 -18.91
C TRP A 592 3.40 -9.77 -20.37
N ILE A 593 3.91 -8.57 -20.62
CA ILE A 593 4.26 -8.10 -21.97
C ILE A 593 5.38 -8.95 -22.56
N MET A 594 6.44 -9.21 -21.80
CA MET A 594 7.58 -10.02 -22.25
C MET A 594 7.18 -11.49 -22.47
N GLY A 595 6.35 -12.07 -21.62
CA GLY A 595 5.83 -13.42 -21.79
C GLY A 595 5.09 -13.60 -23.12
N ILE A 596 4.24 -12.64 -23.47
CA ILE A 596 3.54 -12.63 -24.78
C ILE A 596 4.53 -12.42 -25.94
N ALA A 597 5.44 -11.46 -25.83
CA ALA A 597 6.42 -11.17 -26.88
C ALA A 597 7.34 -12.37 -27.15
N ILE A 598 7.85 -13.02 -26.10
CA ILE A 598 8.67 -14.23 -26.21
C ILE A 598 7.88 -15.37 -26.86
N SER A 599 6.61 -15.58 -26.45
CA SER A 599 5.75 -16.58 -27.06
C SER A 599 5.51 -16.31 -28.56
N ALA A 600 5.28 -15.04 -28.93
CA ALA A 600 5.09 -14.63 -30.31
C ALA A 600 6.35 -14.89 -31.15
N CYS A 601 7.53 -14.53 -30.64
CA CYS A 601 8.79 -14.77 -31.32
C CYS A 601 9.08 -16.27 -31.49
N TYR A 602 8.87 -17.05 -30.43
CA TYR A 602 9.19 -18.47 -30.43
C TYR A 602 8.21 -19.26 -31.34
N LEU A 603 6.91 -19.14 -31.10
CA LEU A 603 5.88 -19.89 -31.82
C LEU A 603 5.55 -19.27 -33.20
N GLY A 604 5.49 -17.92 -33.27
CA GLY A 604 5.14 -17.22 -34.50
C GLY A 604 6.27 -17.21 -35.53
N PHE A 605 7.49 -16.87 -35.12
CA PHE A 605 8.64 -16.69 -36.02
C PHE A 605 9.70 -17.81 -35.94
N GLY A 606 9.61 -18.73 -34.96
CA GLY A 606 10.61 -19.79 -34.75
C GLY A 606 11.95 -19.26 -34.24
N ILE A 607 11.92 -18.10 -33.58
CA ILE A 607 13.10 -17.43 -33.06
C ILE A 607 13.26 -17.74 -31.59
N SER A 608 14.39 -18.34 -31.21
CA SER A 608 14.76 -18.58 -29.81
C SER A 608 16.03 -17.83 -29.43
N SER A 609 16.02 -17.17 -28.27
CA SER A 609 17.20 -16.56 -27.67
C SER A 609 17.95 -17.51 -26.75
N LEU A 610 17.32 -18.61 -26.34
CA LEU A 610 17.83 -19.51 -25.32
C LEU A 610 18.22 -20.85 -25.93
N ARG A 611 19.40 -21.34 -25.58
CA ARG A 611 19.85 -22.70 -25.86
C ARG A 611 19.57 -23.55 -24.61
N THR A 612 18.36 -24.11 -24.54
CA THR A 612 17.99 -24.95 -23.42
C THR A 612 16.99 -26.02 -23.84
N ASN A 613 16.97 -27.13 -23.14
CA ASN A 613 15.83 -28.03 -23.18
C ASN A 613 14.75 -27.62 -22.21
N GLU A 614 13.54 -28.10 -22.45
CA GLU A 614 12.34 -27.75 -21.66
C GLU A 614 12.48 -28.18 -20.20
N GLY A 615 13.14 -29.33 -19.95
CA GLY A 615 13.34 -29.87 -18.61
C GLY A 615 14.20 -28.95 -17.73
N TRP A 616 15.31 -28.44 -18.25
CA TRP A 616 16.18 -27.52 -17.51
C TRP A 616 15.48 -26.21 -17.20
N TRP A 617 14.81 -25.61 -18.19
CA TRP A 617 14.05 -24.37 -17.95
C TRP A 617 12.96 -24.55 -16.89
N LEU A 618 12.19 -25.64 -17.01
CA LEU A 618 11.13 -25.96 -16.07
C LEU A 618 11.67 -26.15 -14.65
N THR A 619 12.79 -26.86 -14.49
CA THR A 619 13.43 -27.09 -13.18
C THR A 619 13.79 -25.76 -12.52
N TYR A 620 14.51 -24.87 -13.22
CA TYR A 620 14.92 -23.58 -12.66
C TYR A 620 13.73 -22.68 -12.30
N TYR A 621 12.70 -22.67 -13.14
CA TYR A 621 11.50 -21.87 -12.90
C TYR A 621 10.65 -22.43 -11.75
N VAL A 622 10.41 -23.72 -11.73
CA VAL A 622 9.55 -24.38 -10.72
C VAL A 622 10.19 -24.34 -9.34
N ASP A 623 11.52 -24.53 -9.22
CA ASP A 623 12.21 -24.43 -7.94
C ASP A 623 11.96 -23.06 -7.27
N VAL A 624 12.11 -21.96 -8.01
CA VAL A 624 11.87 -20.61 -7.51
C VAL A 624 10.40 -20.43 -7.16
N ALA A 625 9.47 -20.86 -8.01
CA ALA A 625 8.03 -20.69 -7.79
C ALA A 625 7.55 -21.49 -6.57
N VAL A 626 8.01 -22.74 -6.39
CA VAL A 626 7.68 -23.58 -5.23
C VAL A 626 8.23 -22.95 -3.95
N MET A 627 9.49 -22.53 -3.95
CA MET A 627 10.10 -21.93 -2.77
C MET A 627 9.44 -20.60 -2.39
N GLN A 628 9.06 -19.79 -3.38
CA GLN A 628 8.30 -18.56 -3.17
C GLN A 628 6.93 -18.85 -2.55
N TYR A 629 6.23 -19.88 -3.05
CA TYR A 629 4.96 -20.30 -2.47
C TYR A 629 5.13 -20.85 -1.04
N LEU A 630 6.17 -21.60 -0.76
CA LEU A 630 6.48 -22.09 0.58
C LEU A 630 6.72 -20.95 1.57
N LEU A 631 7.50 -19.93 1.17
CA LEU A 631 7.70 -18.73 2.00
C LEU A 631 6.38 -18.00 2.23
N TYR A 632 5.59 -17.77 1.18
CA TYR A 632 4.27 -17.15 1.25
C TYR A 632 3.35 -17.92 2.20
N ARG A 633 3.26 -19.23 2.06
CA ARG A 633 2.43 -20.12 2.87
C ARG A 633 2.88 -20.16 4.33
N PHE A 634 4.20 -20.19 4.55
CA PHE A 634 4.78 -20.18 5.88
C PHE A 634 4.47 -18.90 6.64
N MET A 635 4.56 -17.75 5.96
CA MET A 635 4.32 -16.44 6.57
C MET A 635 2.84 -16.09 6.74
N ARG A 636 1.90 -16.83 6.14
CA ARG A 636 0.46 -16.58 6.31
C ARG A 636 -0.06 -16.79 7.73
N ARG A 637 0.69 -17.42 8.60
CA ARG A 637 0.41 -17.44 10.05
C ARG A 637 0.39 -16.06 10.70
N HIS A 638 1.00 -15.08 10.06
CA HIS A 638 1.02 -13.67 10.45
C HIS A 638 -0.02 -12.81 9.70
N ASN A 639 -0.97 -13.47 9.02
CA ASN A 639 -2.06 -12.76 8.35
C ASN A 639 -2.87 -11.96 9.36
N VAL A 640 -3.12 -10.69 9.02
CA VAL A 640 -3.89 -9.77 9.86
C VAL A 640 -5.34 -9.63 9.38
N SER A 641 -5.73 -10.29 8.27
CA SER A 641 -7.10 -10.30 7.80
C SER A 641 -8.01 -11.07 8.77
N PRO A 642 -9.11 -10.47 9.21
CA PRO A 642 -10.08 -11.14 10.06
C PRO A 642 -10.88 -12.24 9.34
N HIS A 643 -11.00 -12.17 8.01
CA HIS A 643 -11.90 -13.02 7.23
C HIS A 643 -11.23 -14.26 6.64
N GLU A 644 -9.91 -14.36 6.74
CA GLU A 644 -9.19 -15.54 6.28
C GLU A 644 -8.87 -16.48 7.45
N PRO A 645 -9.30 -17.74 7.39
CA PRO A 645 -9.02 -18.69 8.46
C PRO A 645 -7.52 -18.91 8.62
N THR A 646 -7.11 -19.12 9.86
CA THR A 646 -5.73 -19.50 10.18
C THR A 646 -5.35 -20.76 9.39
N GLY A 647 -4.29 -20.67 8.61
CA GLY A 647 -3.85 -21.79 7.78
C GLY A 647 -4.41 -21.80 6.35
N SER A 648 -5.17 -20.78 5.93
CA SER A 648 -5.61 -20.65 4.53
C SER A 648 -4.41 -20.70 3.57
N SER A 649 -4.61 -21.27 2.38
CA SER A 649 -3.55 -21.36 1.35
C SER A 649 -3.22 -20.00 0.70
N GLY A 650 -4.19 -19.08 0.69
CA GLY A 650 -4.09 -17.80 -0.01
C GLY A 650 -4.09 -17.89 -1.54
N LEU A 651 -4.40 -19.05 -2.08
CA LEU A 651 -4.43 -19.27 -3.54
C LEU A 651 -5.42 -18.35 -4.24
N SER A 652 -6.53 -17.98 -3.59
CA SER A 652 -7.51 -17.02 -4.14
C SER A 652 -6.88 -15.64 -4.41
N GLY A 653 -6.08 -15.14 -3.46
CA GLY A 653 -5.37 -13.87 -3.62
C GLY A 653 -4.28 -13.94 -4.70
N MET A 654 -3.54 -15.04 -4.77
CA MET A 654 -2.55 -15.26 -5.83
C MET A 654 -3.21 -15.34 -7.21
N LEU A 655 -4.33 -16.08 -7.30
CA LEU A 655 -5.06 -16.24 -8.54
C LEU A 655 -5.58 -14.90 -9.05
N VAL A 656 -6.29 -14.13 -8.23
CA VAL A 656 -6.84 -12.83 -8.66
C VAL A 656 -5.73 -11.84 -9.01
N SER A 657 -4.58 -11.90 -8.31
CA SER A 657 -3.41 -11.08 -8.67
C SER A 657 -2.86 -11.45 -10.06
N ALA A 658 -2.81 -12.74 -10.41
CA ALA A 658 -2.43 -13.19 -11.75
C ALA A 658 -3.45 -12.74 -12.81
N LEU A 659 -4.76 -12.85 -12.53
CA LEU A 659 -5.84 -12.46 -13.45
C LEU A 659 -5.86 -10.93 -13.72
N THR A 660 -5.18 -10.12 -12.92
CA THR A 660 -5.07 -8.66 -13.14
C THR A 660 -3.85 -8.23 -13.97
N ALA A 661 -2.95 -9.14 -14.32
CA ALA A 661 -1.76 -8.82 -15.12
C ALA A 661 -2.08 -8.04 -16.43
N PRO A 662 -3.13 -8.37 -17.21
CA PRO A 662 -3.52 -7.60 -18.39
C PRO A 662 -3.87 -6.13 -18.08
N ILE A 663 -4.47 -5.88 -16.92
CA ILE A 663 -4.85 -4.54 -16.44
C ILE A 663 -3.59 -3.75 -16.08
N TYR A 664 -2.63 -4.37 -15.42
CA TYR A 664 -1.37 -3.72 -15.05
C TYR A 664 -0.53 -3.37 -16.28
N ALA A 665 -0.43 -4.27 -17.26
CA ALA A 665 0.25 -4.01 -18.54
C ALA A 665 -0.36 -2.81 -19.27
N ARG A 666 -1.69 -2.74 -19.34
CA ARG A 666 -2.41 -1.59 -19.91
C ARG A 666 -2.14 -0.29 -19.14
N SER A 667 -2.10 -0.34 -17.80
CA SER A 667 -1.83 0.83 -16.97
C SER A 667 -0.41 1.35 -17.19
N LEU A 668 0.59 0.43 -17.29
CA LEU A 668 1.97 0.76 -17.61
C LEU A 668 2.08 1.49 -18.97
N ILE A 669 1.49 0.91 -20.02
CA ILE A 669 1.47 1.49 -21.36
C ILE A 669 0.88 2.91 -21.33
N LYS A 670 -0.26 3.11 -20.64
CA LYS A 670 -0.88 4.44 -20.53
C LYS A 670 0.00 5.47 -19.84
N VAL A 671 0.66 5.08 -18.73
CA VAL A 671 1.55 5.99 -17.98
C VAL A 671 2.80 6.33 -18.79
N MET A 672 3.38 5.38 -19.52
CA MET A 672 4.52 5.60 -20.40
C MET A 672 4.21 6.62 -21.51
N PHE A 673 3.03 6.53 -22.12
CA PHE A 673 2.57 7.49 -23.14
C PHE A 673 1.97 8.78 -22.56
N GLY A 674 2.17 9.07 -21.28
CA GLY A 674 1.77 10.34 -20.66
C GLY A 674 0.25 10.58 -20.60
N ARG A 675 -0.59 9.56 -20.86
CA ARG A 675 -2.04 9.71 -20.82
C ARG A 675 -2.50 9.86 -19.37
N LYS A 676 -3.11 11.01 -19.07
CA LYS A 676 -3.71 11.25 -17.75
C LYS A 676 -4.86 10.27 -17.51
N LEU A 677 -4.82 9.61 -16.37
CA LEU A 677 -5.94 8.78 -15.90
C LEU A 677 -6.86 9.70 -15.09
N SER A 678 -8.14 9.76 -15.46
CA SER A 678 -9.14 10.47 -14.69
C SER A 678 -9.42 9.73 -13.37
N PHE A 679 -9.54 10.46 -12.29
CA PHE A 679 -10.05 9.94 -11.04
C PHE A 679 -11.57 9.78 -11.16
N ASN A 680 -12.04 8.54 -11.18
CA ASN A 680 -13.47 8.24 -11.07
C ASN A 680 -13.72 7.63 -9.69
N VAL A 681 -14.62 8.25 -8.93
CA VAL A 681 -15.12 7.67 -7.67
C VAL A 681 -15.80 6.34 -8.02
N THR A 682 -15.42 5.28 -7.32
CA THR A 682 -16.05 3.96 -7.47
C THR A 682 -17.44 4.04 -6.86
N ALA A 683 -18.48 3.67 -7.61
CA ALA A 683 -19.82 3.55 -7.08
C ALA A 683 -19.85 2.45 -6.01
N LYS A 684 -20.59 2.66 -4.92
CA LYS A 684 -20.59 1.80 -3.74
C LYS A 684 -22.02 1.50 -3.27
N GLY A 685 -22.17 0.48 -2.45
CA GLY A 685 -23.47 0.08 -1.92
C GLY A 685 -24.47 -0.33 -3.00
N SER A 686 -25.70 0.14 -2.90
CA SER A 686 -26.79 -0.12 -3.88
C SER A 686 -26.51 0.43 -5.27
N SER A 687 -25.59 1.40 -5.41
CA SER A 687 -25.17 1.99 -6.68
C SER A 687 -24.03 1.25 -7.38
N ALA A 688 -23.60 0.10 -6.85
CA ALA A 688 -22.53 -0.72 -7.43
C ALA A 688 -22.79 -1.06 -8.90
N SER A 689 -21.78 -0.87 -9.75
CA SER A 689 -21.92 -1.09 -11.20
C SER A 689 -22.02 -2.59 -11.52
N PRO A 690 -23.11 -3.08 -12.12
CA PRO A 690 -23.23 -4.49 -12.49
C PRO A 690 -22.21 -4.86 -13.57
N ASP A 691 -21.65 -6.07 -13.47
CA ASP A 691 -20.75 -6.59 -14.49
C ASP A 691 -21.50 -6.93 -15.78
N ARG A 692 -20.90 -6.51 -16.90
CA ARG A 692 -21.34 -6.81 -18.27
C ARG A 692 -20.16 -7.42 -19.04
N LEU A 693 -20.43 -8.04 -20.18
CA LEU A 693 -19.35 -8.56 -21.03
C LEU A 693 -18.32 -7.45 -21.39
N TRP A 694 -18.78 -6.22 -21.55
CA TRP A 694 -17.92 -5.05 -21.79
C TRP A 694 -16.94 -4.73 -20.66
N THR A 695 -17.23 -5.17 -19.44
CA THR A 695 -16.30 -5.10 -18.30
C THR A 695 -14.96 -5.76 -18.64
N PHE A 696 -15.02 -6.85 -19.37
CA PHE A 696 -13.85 -7.68 -19.71
C PHE A 696 -13.21 -7.33 -21.06
N ARG A 697 -13.60 -6.22 -21.71
CA ARG A 697 -13.09 -5.82 -23.05
C ARG A 697 -11.58 -5.83 -23.17
N TYR A 698 -10.85 -5.44 -22.11
CA TYR A 698 -9.38 -5.44 -22.13
C TYR A 698 -8.81 -6.86 -22.01
N SER A 699 -9.40 -7.71 -21.20
CA SER A 699 -9.04 -9.12 -21.14
C SER A 699 -9.28 -9.83 -22.48
N LEU A 700 -10.40 -9.53 -23.15
CA LEU A 700 -10.71 -10.03 -24.49
C LEU A 700 -9.70 -9.50 -25.53
N MET A 701 -9.35 -8.22 -25.50
CA MET A 701 -8.34 -7.67 -26.43
C MET A 701 -6.99 -8.37 -26.26
N TRP A 702 -6.56 -8.61 -25.01
CA TRP A 702 -5.33 -9.35 -24.75
C TRP A 702 -5.44 -10.82 -25.14
N ALA A 703 -6.62 -11.46 -25.09
CA ALA A 703 -6.83 -12.85 -25.49
C ALA A 703 -6.62 -13.10 -27.00
N ILE A 704 -6.88 -12.09 -27.83
CA ILE A 704 -6.67 -12.19 -29.30
C ILE A 704 -5.24 -12.56 -29.63
N VAL A 705 -4.27 -12.00 -28.91
CA VAL A 705 -2.83 -12.20 -29.20
C VAL A 705 -2.38 -13.64 -28.96
N PRO A 706 -2.59 -14.28 -27.80
CA PRO A 706 -2.22 -15.68 -27.60
C PRO A 706 -3.04 -16.64 -28.48
N ILE A 707 -4.28 -16.32 -28.85
CA ILE A 707 -5.05 -17.10 -29.84
C ILE A 707 -4.33 -17.08 -31.20
N ALA A 708 -3.95 -15.89 -31.67
CA ALA A 708 -3.23 -15.75 -32.94
C ALA A 708 -1.86 -16.46 -32.93
N ILE A 709 -1.14 -16.40 -31.80
CA ILE A 709 0.15 -17.10 -31.62
C ILE A 709 -0.04 -18.61 -31.69
N LEU A 710 -1.05 -19.16 -30.98
CA LEU A 710 -1.35 -20.60 -31.01
C LEU A 710 -1.79 -21.07 -32.39
N ALA A 711 -2.64 -20.29 -33.07
CA ALA A 711 -3.04 -20.58 -34.45
C ALA A 711 -1.83 -20.59 -35.39
N ALA A 712 -0.92 -19.61 -35.28
CA ALA A 712 0.30 -19.56 -36.06
C ALA A 712 1.24 -20.74 -35.76
N ALA A 713 1.33 -21.19 -34.52
CA ALA A 713 2.12 -22.36 -34.14
C ALA A 713 1.59 -23.64 -34.80
N ILE A 714 0.28 -23.82 -34.81
CA ILE A 714 -0.39 -24.98 -35.41
C ILE A 714 -0.21 -24.96 -36.95
N THR A 715 -0.53 -23.86 -37.62
CA THR A 715 -0.48 -23.72 -39.08
C THR A 715 0.94 -23.82 -39.63
N ARG A 716 1.94 -23.44 -38.86
CA ARG A 716 3.36 -23.50 -39.24
C ARG A 716 4.06 -24.79 -38.82
N HIS A 717 3.31 -25.77 -38.30
CA HIS A 717 3.83 -27.05 -37.82
C HIS A 717 5.01 -26.91 -36.86
N ARG A 718 4.88 -26.00 -35.85
CA ARG A 718 5.91 -25.74 -34.82
C ARG A 718 5.46 -26.29 -33.47
N PRO A 719 5.59 -27.57 -33.21
CA PRO A 719 5.16 -28.21 -31.98
C PRO A 719 6.22 -27.99 -30.90
N TYR A 720 6.18 -26.83 -30.25
CA TYR A 720 6.93 -26.57 -29.02
C TYR A 720 5.99 -26.68 -27.82
N PRO A 721 5.78 -27.87 -27.23
CA PRO A 721 4.71 -28.14 -26.27
C PRO A 721 4.74 -27.22 -25.05
N MET A 722 5.93 -26.93 -24.52
CA MET A 722 6.09 -26.06 -23.36
C MET A 722 5.68 -24.61 -23.65
N MET A 723 6.09 -24.07 -24.80
CA MET A 723 5.70 -22.70 -25.18
C MET A 723 4.24 -22.60 -25.53
N MET A 724 3.65 -23.66 -26.14
CA MET A 724 2.21 -23.74 -26.36
C MET A 724 1.45 -23.80 -25.02
N ALA A 725 1.90 -24.62 -24.06
CA ALA A 725 1.32 -24.69 -22.72
C ALA A 725 1.42 -23.34 -21.99
N TRP A 726 2.56 -22.66 -22.07
CA TRP A 726 2.74 -21.32 -21.49
C TRP A 726 1.79 -20.29 -22.13
N THR A 727 1.67 -20.32 -23.47
CA THR A 727 0.75 -19.44 -24.19
C THR A 727 -0.72 -19.74 -23.86
N ALA A 728 -1.08 -21.02 -23.64
CA ALA A 728 -2.40 -21.41 -23.16
C ALA A 728 -2.66 -20.92 -21.73
N VAL A 729 -1.67 -20.89 -20.84
CA VAL A 729 -1.79 -20.27 -19.52
C VAL A 729 -2.05 -18.77 -19.66
N ILE A 730 -1.34 -18.06 -20.53
CA ILE A 730 -1.61 -16.63 -20.80
C ILE A 730 -3.06 -16.42 -21.29
N LEU A 731 -3.54 -17.24 -22.22
CA LEU A 731 -4.91 -17.21 -22.70
C LEU A 731 -5.91 -17.48 -21.58
N THR A 732 -5.63 -18.46 -20.74
CA THR A 732 -6.45 -18.79 -19.56
C THR A 732 -6.56 -17.61 -18.61
N VAL A 733 -5.48 -16.92 -18.31
CA VAL A 733 -5.47 -15.69 -17.47
C VAL A 733 -6.37 -14.61 -18.07
N CYS A 734 -6.41 -14.47 -19.40
CA CYS A 734 -7.30 -13.52 -20.06
C CYS A 734 -8.78 -13.92 -19.95
N LEU A 735 -9.10 -15.20 -20.09
CA LEU A 735 -10.49 -15.68 -20.20
C LEU A 735 -11.11 -16.07 -18.85
N ALA A 736 -10.30 -16.45 -17.85
CA ALA A 736 -10.79 -16.93 -16.56
C ALA A 736 -11.71 -15.94 -15.83
N PRO A 737 -11.47 -14.60 -15.80
CA PRO A 737 -12.40 -13.68 -15.17
C PRO A 737 -13.82 -13.75 -15.77
N ILE A 738 -13.91 -13.94 -17.09
CA ILE A 738 -15.17 -14.07 -17.81
C ILE A 738 -15.87 -15.37 -17.44
N GLY A 739 -15.12 -16.48 -17.42
CA GLY A 739 -15.63 -17.79 -17.04
C GLY A 739 -16.15 -17.79 -15.59
N ILE A 740 -15.41 -17.18 -14.67
CA ILE A 740 -15.81 -17.06 -13.26
C ILE A 740 -17.09 -16.22 -13.13
N TRP A 741 -17.13 -15.05 -13.78
CA TRP A 741 -18.33 -14.21 -13.81
C TRP A 741 -19.55 -14.94 -14.37
N ALA A 742 -19.42 -15.62 -15.51
CA ALA A 742 -20.50 -16.37 -16.12
C ALA A 742 -20.99 -17.52 -15.22
N PHE A 743 -20.07 -18.22 -14.57
CA PHE A 743 -20.39 -19.26 -13.60
C PHE A 743 -21.16 -18.70 -12.41
N ASP A 744 -20.68 -17.61 -11.79
CA ASP A 744 -21.34 -16.99 -10.62
C ASP A 744 -22.74 -16.50 -10.97
N ARG A 745 -22.92 -15.92 -12.16
CA ARG A 745 -24.23 -15.51 -12.67
C ARG A 745 -25.17 -16.69 -12.85
N ALA A 746 -24.67 -17.80 -13.41
CA ALA A 746 -25.50 -19.02 -13.62
C ALA A 746 -25.90 -19.64 -12.26
N VAL A 747 -24.99 -19.71 -11.29
CA VAL A 747 -25.29 -20.22 -9.94
C VAL A 747 -26.28 -19.31 -9.21
N GLY A 748 -26.10 -17.99 -9.30
CA GLY A 748 -27.04 -17.02 -8.74
C GLY A 748 -28.46 -17.17 -9.31
N ALA A 749 -28.60 -17.27 -10.64
CA ALA A 749 -29.88 -17.48 -11.30
C ALA A 749 -30.58 -18.80 -10.88
N ARG A 750 -29.81 -19.89 -10.69
CA ARG A 750 -30.33 -21.17 -10.18
C ARG A 750 -30.85 -21.05 -8.75
N ARG A 751 -30.12 -20.35 -7.87
CA ARG A 751 -30.52 -20.11 -6.45
C ARG A 751 -31.80 -19.29 -6.38
N SER A 752 -31.89 -18.21 -7.15
CA SER A 752 -33.10 -17.35 -7.19
C SER A 752 -34.32 -18.12 -7.69
N ARG A 753 -34.19 -18.96 -8.72
CA ARG A 753 -35.25 -19.82 -9.21
C ARG A 753 -35.71 -20.83 -8.15
N LYS A 754 -34.76 -21.46 -7.43
CA LYS A 754 -35.05 -22.41 -6.36
C LYS A 754 -35.76 -21.73 -5.18
N SER A 755 -35.33 -20.54 -4.79
CA SER A 755 -35.99 -19.75 -3.75
C SER A 755 -37.40 -19.33 -4.14
N ALA A 756 -37.58 -18.85 -5.36
CA ALA A 756 -38.94 -18.53 -5.90
C ALA A 756 -39.85 -19.74 -5.93
N TYR A 757 -39.34 -20.92 -6.33
CA TYR A 757 -40.12 -22.18 -6.31
C TYR A 757 -40.55 -22.57 -4.90
N HIS A 758 -39.63 -22.49 -3.89
CA HIS A 758 -39.97 -22.78 -2.52
C HIS A 758 -40.98 -21.78 -1.95
N ALA A 759 -40.82 -20.48 -2.24
CA ALA A 759 -41.79 -19.45 -1.82
C ALA A 759 -43.17 -19.61 -2.45
N ALA A 760 -43.25 -20.06 -3.70
CA ALA A 760 -44.53 -20.40 -4.35
C ALA A 760 -45.17 -21.63 -3.71
N LYS A 761 -44.39 -22.67 -3.37
CA LYS A 761 -44.86 -23.90 -2.74
C LYS A 761 -45.36 -23.71 -1.29
N THR A 762 -44.83 -22.71 -0.58
CA THR A 762 -45.29 -22.37 0.79
C THR A 762 -46.54 -21.47 0.80
N ARG A 763 -46.95 -20.94 -0.35
CA ARG A 763 -48.16 -20.13 -0.51
C ARG A 763 -49.38 -20.95 -0.99
N THR A 764 -49.13 -22.15 -1.47
CA THR A 764 -50.16 -23.16 -1.77
C THR A 764 -50.28 -24.16 -0.62
#